data_bea1773cd3ebe4bc9ed6123bc9eef8ae
#
_entry.id   bea1773cd3ebe4bc9ed6123bc9eef8ae
#
_cell.length_a   1.000
_cell.length_b   1.000
_cell.length_c   1.000
_cell.angle_alpha   90.00
_cell.angle_beta   90.00
_cell.angle_gamma   90.00
#
_symmetry.space_group_name_H-M   'P 1'
#
loop_
_entity.id
_entity.type
_entity.pdbx_description
1 polymer ?
#
loop_
_entity_poly.entity_id
_entity_poly.type
_entity_poly.pdbx_seq_one_letter_code
_entity_poly.pdbx_strand_id
1 'polypeptide(L)'
;LYYSTFLNESPFGDCLLDYRYKRMEAQNDKSNETNDLIDKEQEIQHLNNPVDISVKPIVKQYLGEVKKVKKEGNRFYFSDGDARVEIRVVSDEIIRVRLAPHGVFLDDFSYAVPEVDQKVSVFKMQEHDDHYTISTHSVTCKIEKANFHISFHDNITNVMMVDEANSMHWEENVDFGGYYIYATKKCHPEENFFGLGDKSGNFNLRGRRFENWNTDAYSYGWNQDPLYRTIPFYIGLHNQAAYGIFFDNTFKSYFDFGSEDVNKTSFWADGGELQYYYIHGPHIMDVVKRYATLTGTHPMPPKWTLGYQQCRWSYYPETKVKEIARQFRERKIPCDAIYLDIDYMDGYRCFTWNKKYFPDPQRMIKELSDDGFKTVVMIDPGIKVDDDYWVFKEGKEKRFFCRRSDDYYMEGHVWPGRCQFPDFTNPKVRTWWGNLYKELVDMGVAGFWNDMNEPAVFGSGTFPNDVRHNYDGYRGSHRKAHNVYGMQMVRSTYEGLKKLMRNKRPFTITRAGYSGMQRYASVWTGDNIATWEHLKIGNIQCQRLSVSGVPFCGTDIGGFSGEPDGELFTRWIQLGTFSPFMRAHSAGDTAEREPWSFGEFFENINRKFIELRYRLMPYLYSVFWEHHRYGFPILRPLVMLEQENISNSFRQDEFCYGDKLLICPVLEQGAISRKVYLPKGTWYNFWTNETLEGGNEYTVDAKIDSMPMFVRAGSALPEYPVMQYVDEKSITEVILNIYHSDYEVNSYMYEDHGDTFAYEQDIYLEKKFTVKGDTQAIKINQRIEGLYTPNYEFYVCNVIGVKFQVRKIIIDNKEVTDFYTDDKQVLHFKCNKNFSEIQILSL
;
A
#
# COMPACT_ATOMS: atom_id res chain seq x y z
N LEU A 1 31.36 -25.08 -11.05
CA LEU A 1 32.51 -25.72 -10.34
C LEU A 1 33.50 -24.63 -9.88
N TYR A 2 33.15 -23.77 -8.95
CA TYR A 2 34.03 -22.88 -8.15
C TYR A 2 33.21 -22.13 -7.09
N TYR A 3 32.49 -22.85 -6.22
CA TYR A 3 31.83 -22.27 -5.04
C TYR A 3 31.61 -23.31 -3.93
N SER A 4 32.69 -24.07 -3.58
CA SER A 4 32.57 -25.13 -2.56
C SER A 4 33.58 -25.07 -1.42
N THR A 5 34.12 -23.91 -1.07
CA THR A 5 35.18 -23.88 -0.04
C THR A 5 35.08 -22.82 1.04
N PHE A 6 33.90 -22.19 1.26
CA PHE A 6 33.74 -21.18 2.34
C PHE A 6 32.43 -21.25 3.12
N LEU A 7 31.86 -22.43 3.37
CA LEU A 7 30.59 -22.55 4.11
C LEU A 7 30.61 -23.50 5.31
N ASN A 8 31.74 -23.71 5.94
CA ASN A 8 31.82 -24.75 7.01
C ASN A 8 31.95 -24.23 8.45
N GLU A 9 31.71 -22.94 8.76
CA GLU A 9 31.76 -22.47 10.18
C GLU A 9 30.72 -21.37 10.53
N SER A 10 29.50 -21.50 10.07
CA SER A 10 28.43 -20.62 10.54
C SER A 10 27.19 -21.45 10.89
N PRO A 11 26.59 -21.29 12.08
CA PRO A 11 25.35 -21.97 12.45
C PRO A 11 24.14 -21.55 11.59
N PHE A 12 24.28 -20.60 10.66
CA PHE A 12 23.27 -20.12 9.73
C PHE A 12 23.33 -20.77 8.35
N GLY A 13 24.45 -21.33 7.94
CA GLY A 13 24.59 -22.02 6.66
C GLY A 13 23.62 -23.19 6.51
N ASP A 14 23.31 -23.85 7.59
CA ASP A 14 22.45 -25.04 7.58
C ASP A 14 20.97 -24.73 7.36
N CYS A 15 20.46 -23.60 7.82
CA CYS A 15 19.04 -23.31 7.69
C CYS A 15 18.64 -22.81 6.27
N LEU A 16 19.51 -22.01 5.63
CA LEU A 16 19.29 -21.55 4.26
C LEU A 16 19.64 -22.60 3.20
N LEU A 17 20.68 -23.42 3.49
CA LEU A 17 21.01 -24.60 2.69
C LEU A 17 19.88 -25.63 2.80
N ASP A 18 19.32 -25.85 3.99
CA ASP A 18 18.20 -26.75 4.23
C ASP A 18 16.90 -26.26 3.55
N TYR A 19 16.66 -24.94 3.51
CA TYR A 19 15.54 -24.36 2.74
C TYR A 19 15.72 -24.54 1.23
N ARG A 20 16.92 -24.27 0.69
CA ARG A 20 17.22 -24.49 -0.73
C ARG A 20 17.26 -25.98 -1.09
N TYR A 21 17.84 -26.80 -0.21
CA TYR A 21 17.93 -28.24 -0.43
C TYR A 21 16.54 -28.90 -0.36
N LYS A 22 15.71 -28.56 0.63
CA LYS A 22 14.32 -29.03 0.72
C LYS A 22 13.45 -28.56 -0.43
N ARG A 23 13.72 -27.36 -0.99
CA ARG A 23 13.03 -26.89 -2.20
C ARG A 23 13.49 -27.62 -3.47
N MET A 24 14.77 -28.01 -3.53
CA MET A 24 15.30 -28.84 -4.63
C MET A 24 14.86 -30.31 -4.51
N GLU A 25 14.83 -30.86 -3.29
CA GLU A 25 14.31 -32.22 -3.05
C GLU A 25 12.79 -32.31 -3.32
N ALA A 26 12.00 -31.33 -2.91
CA ALA A 26 10.57 -31.26 -3.23
C ALA A 26 10.29 -31.08 -4.73
N GLN A 27 11.22 -30.48 -5.50
CA GLN A 27 11.15 -30.45 -6.95
C GLN A 27 11.58 -31.80 -7.58
N ASN A 28 12.56 -32.48 -6.98
CA ASN A 28 12.99 -33.82 -7.41
C ASN A 28 11.97 -34.91 -7.01
N ASP A 29 11.35 -34.80 -5.81
CA ASP A 29 10.26 -35.72 -5.41
C ASP A 29 9.04 -35.56 -6.31
N LYS A 30 8.69 -34.36 -6.77
CA LYS A 30 7.62 -34.19 -7.77
C LYS A 30 7.96 -34.86 -9.11
N SER A 31 9.24 -34.90 -9.50
CA SER A 31 9.66 -35.66 -10.69
C SER A 31 9.58 -37.19 -10.48
N ASN A 32 9.81 -37.66 -9.26
CA ASN A 32 9.67 -39.05 -8.90
C ASN A 32 8.19 -39.46 -8.71
N GLU A 33 7.37 -38.62 -8.08
CA GLU A 33 5.89 -38.86 -8.02
C GLU A 33 5.23 -38.82 -9.40
N THR A 34 5.73 -37.97 -10.32
CA THR A 34 5.22 -37.95 -11.69
C THR A 34 5.64 -39.22 -12.44
N ASN A 35 6.83 -39.76 -12.18
CA ASN A 35 7.26 -41.01 -12.76
C ASN A 35 6.50 -42.21 -12.18
N ASP A 36 6.21 -42.23 -10.85
CA ASP A 36 5.37 -43.27 -10.22
C ASP A 36 3.92 -43.23 -10.71
N LEU A 37 3.40 -42.05 -11.04
CA LEU A 37 2.08 -41.88 -11.66
C LEU A 37 2.06 -42.34 -13.12
N ILE A 38 3.12 -42.08 -13.87
CA ILE A 38 3.30 -42.53 -15.25
C ILE A 38 3.41 -44.07 -15.30
N ASP A 39 4.17 -44.67 -14.38
CA ASP A 39 4.25 -46.14 -14.29
C ASP A 39 2.92 -46.78 -13.88
N LYS A 40 2.14 -46.19 -12.99
CA LYS A 40 0.77 -46.63 -12.65
C LYS A 40 -0.22 -46.40 -13.80
N GLU A 41 -0.09 -45.35 -14.58
CA GLU A 41 -0.89 -45.14 -15.78
C GLU A 41 -0.58 -46.20 -16.88
N GLN A 42 0.69 -46.64 -16.97
CA GLN A 42 1.05 -47.73 -17.88
C GLN A 42 0.49 -49.11 -17.43
N GLU A 43 0.40 -49.37 -16.13
CA GLU A 43 -0.28 -50.55 -15.60
C GLU A 43 -1.82 -50.53 -15.84
N ILE A 44 -2.45 -49.38 -15.83
CA ILE A 44 -3.88 -49.19 -16.10
C ILE A 44 -4.20 -49.35 -17.60
N GLN A 45 -3.26 -49.08 -18.51
CA GLN A 45 -3.44 -49.28 -19.94
C GLN A 45 -3.60 -50.75 -20.38
N HIS A 46 -3.39 -51.73 -19.50
CA HIS A 46 -3.69 -53.12 -19.74
C HIS A 46 -5.12 -53.54 -19.44
N LEU A 47 -5.98 -52.64 -18.94
CA LEU A 47 -7.41 -52.88 -18.83
C LEU A 47 -8.11 -52.38 -20.13
N ASN A 48 -8.23 -53.28 -21.11
CA ASN A 48 -8.88 -53.06 -22.38
C ASN A 48 -10.35 -52.67 -22.21
N ASN A 49 -10.63 -51.38 -22.05
CA ASN A 49 -11.82 -50.67 -22.53
C ASN A 49 -11.41 -49.22 -22.80
N PRO A 50 -11.53 -48.72 -24.03
CA PRO A 50 -11.40 -47.31 -24.28
C PRO A 50 -12.56 -46.60 -23.60
N VAL A 51 -12.34 -46.03 -22.45
CA VAL A 51 -13.24 -44.99 -21.95
C VAL A 51 -13.08 -43.85 -22.95
N ASP A 52 -14.08 -43.67 -23.78
CA ASP A 52 -14.17 -42.51 -24.66
C ASP A 52 -14.31 -41.27 -23.78
N ILE A 53 -13.17 -40.70 -23.38
CA ILE A 53 -13.12 -39.41 -22.74
C ILE A 53 -13.32 -38.39 -23.89
N SER A 54 -14.55 -38.29 -24.36
CA SER A 54 -14.96 -37.14 -25.15
C SER A 54 -14.83 -35.91 -24.23
N VAL A 55 -13.71 -35.20 -24.35
CA VAL A 55 -13.56 -33.88 -23.74
C VAL A 55 -14.69 -33.04 -24.33
N LYS A 56 -15.74 -32.84 -23.55
CA LYS A 56 -16.83 -31.94 -23.97
C LYS A 56 -16.16 -30.57 -24.26
N PRO A 57 -16.39 -30.01 -25.46
CA PRO A 57 -15.82 -28.70 -25.73
C PRO A 57 -16.36 -27.74 -24.67
N ILE A 58 -15.45 -26.93 -24.09
CA ILE A 58 -15.82 -25.87 -23.16
C ILE A 58 -16.74 -24.91 -23.91
N VAL A 59 -18.00 -24.85 -23.47
CA VAL A 59 -19.03 -24.00 -24.10
C VAL A 59 -19.09 -22.68 -23.38
N LYS A 60 -18.75 -21.60 -24.07
CA LYS A 60 -18.95 -20.22 -23.59
C LYS A 60 -20.44 -19.91 -23.58
N GLN A 61 -20.95 -19.48 -22.43
CA GLN A 61 -22.32 -19.05 -22.30
C GLN A 61 -22.33 -17.53 -22.10
N TYR A 62 -23.15 -16.84 -22.88
CA TYR A 62 -23.27 -15.37 -22.89
C TYR A 62 -24.63 -14.94 -22.41
N LEU A 63 -24.73 -13.75 -21.83
CA LEU A 63 -25.99 -13.07 -21.61
C LEU A 63 -26.70 -12.85 -22.95
N GLY A 64 -27.97 -13.21 -22.98
CA GLY A 64 -28.82 -13.03 -24.13
C GLY A 64 -29.64 -11.72 -24.09
N GLU A 65 -30.80 -11.71 -24.80
CA GLU A 65 -31.71 -10.56 -24.78
C GLU A 65 -32.35 -10.35 -23.40
N VAL A 66 -32.52 -9.08 -23.00
CA VAL A 66 -33.20 -8.72 -21.74
C VAL A 66 -34.69 -9.01 -21.83
N LYS A 67 -35.16 -10.01 -21.10
CA LYS A 67 -36.57 -10.45 -21.08
C LYS A 67 -37.38 -9.91 -19.91
N LYS A 68 -36.72 -9.64 -18.77
CA LYS A 68 -37.39 -9.18 -17.55
C LYS A 68 -36.57 -8.12 -16.84
N VAL A 69 -37.27 -7.14 -16.29
CA VAL A 69 -36.66 -6.07 -15.47
C VAL A 69 -37.47 -5.91 -14.19
N LYS A 70 -36.79 -5.79 -13.05
CA LYS A 70 -37.38 -5.51 -11.74
C LYS A 70 -36.57 -4.45 -11.01
N LYS A 71 -37.24 -3.47 -10.39
CA LYS A 71 -36.60 -2.44 -9.56
C LYS A 71 -36.93 -2.65 -8.08
N GLU A 72 -35.91 -2.59 -7.23
CA GLU A 72 -36.00 -2.64 -5.76
C GLU A 72 -35.08 -1.55 -5.14
N GLY A 73 -35.69 -0.43 -4.78
CA GLY A 73 -34.90 0.71 -4.25
C GLY A 73 -33.87 1.19 -5.26
N ASN A 74 -32.57 1.15 -4.89
CA ASN A 74 -31.43 1.50 -5.74
C ASN A 74 -30.85 0.31 -6.50
N ARG A 75 -31.51 -0.84 -6.52
CA ARG A 75 -31.14 -2.07 -7.24
C ARG A 75 -32.07 -2.30 -8.42
N PHE A 76 -31.51 -2.67 -9.54
CA PHE A 76 -32.20 -2.99 -10.78
C PHE A 76 -31.74 -4.38 -11.23
N TYR A 77 -32.70 -5.30 -11.35
CA TYR A 77 -32.46 -6.67 -11.76
C TYR A 77 -32.95 -6.87 -13.19
N PHE A 78 -32.06 -7.33 -14.04
CA PHE A 78 -32.30 -7.69 -15.43
C PHE A 78 -32.09 -9.18 -15.60
N SER A 79 -32.85 -9.83 -16.47
CA SER A 79 -32.73 -11.27 -16.75
C SER A 79 -33.01 -11.57 -18.21
N ASP A 80 -32.25 -12.50 -18.79
CA ASP A 80 -32.52 -13.11 -20.10
C ASP A 80 -33.42 -14.37 -20.02
N GLY A 81 -33.81 -14.75 -18.81
CA GLY A 81 -34.61 -15.92 -18.49
C GLY A 81 -33.90 -16.89 -17.55
N ASP A 82 -32.63 -17.19 -17.80
CA ASP A 82 -31.79 -18.07 -17.00
C ASP A 82 -30.79 -17.27 -16.12
N ALA A 83 -30.00 -16.40 -16.72
CA ALA A 83 -29.06 -15.55 -16.00
C ALA A 83 -29.75 -14.27 -15.47
N ARG A 84 -29.15 -13.71 -14.42
CA ARG A 84 -29.59 -12.42 -13.82
C ARG A 84 -28.42 -11.49 -13.60
N VAL A 85 -28.65 -10.22 -13.95
CA VAL A 85 -27.70 -9.13 -13.64
C VAL A 85 -28.34 -8.16 -12.65
N GLU A 86 -27.60 -7.77 -11.61
CA GLU A 86 -27.95 -6.68 -10.71
C GLU A 86 -27.11 -5.45 -11.07
N ILE A 87 -27.78 -4.32 -11.31
CA ILE A 87 -27.15 -3.00 -11.36
C ILE A 87 -27.59 -2.25 -10.10
N ARG A 88 -26.63 -1.85 -9.25
CA ARG A 88 -26.89 -1.11 -8.02
C ARG A 88 -26.23 0.26 -8.08
N VAL A 89 -27.02 1.31 -7.87
CA VAL A 89 -26.49 2.68 -7.66
C VAL A 89 -25.97 2.74 -6.22
N VAL A 90 -24.66 2.86 -6.05
CA VAL A 90 -24.00 2.95 -4.74
C VAL A 90 -23.88 4.40 -4.29
N SER A 91 -23.46 5.29 -5.21
CA SER A 91 -23.44 6.74 -5.03
C SER A 91 -23.68 7.42 -6.38
N ASP A 92 -23.58 8.75 -6.46
CA ASP A 92 -23.65 9.49 -7.74
C ASP A 92 -22.56 9.05 -8.73
N GLU A 93 -21.44 8.54 -8.22
CA GLU A 93 -20.26 8.24 -9.02
C GLU A 93 -19.89 6.76 -9.01
N ILE A 94 -20.59 5.91 -8.24
CA ILE A 94 -20.23 4.48 -8.11
C ILE A 94 -21.46 3.63 -8.46
N ILE A 95 -21.29 2.74 -9.45
CA ILE A 95 -22.29 1.76 -9.85
C ILE A 95 -21.69 0.37 -9.71
N ARG A 96 -22.39 -0.54 -8.99
CA ARG A 96 -22.04 -1.95 -8.89
C ARG A 96 -22.80 -2.78 -9.93
N VAL A 97 -22.10 -3.71 -10.56
CA VAL A 97 -22.64 -4.71 -11.48
C VAL A 97 -22.37 -6.10 -10.92
N ARG A 98 -23.38 -6.96 -10.84
CA ARG A 98 -23.24 -8.38 -10.48
C ARG A 98 -23.93 -9.25 -11.53
N LEU A 99 -23.32 -10.40 -11.84
CA LEU A 99 -23.89 -11.43 -12.73
C LEU A 99 -24.00 -12.76 -11.97
N ALA A 100 -25.21 -13.31 -11.92
CA ALA A 100 -25.52 -14.67 -11.48
C ALA A 100 -25.86 -15.54 -12.71
N PRO A 101 -25.01 -16.46 -13.17
CA PRO A 101 -25.23 -17.29 -14.35
C PRO A 101 -26.52 -18.07 -14.37
N HIS A 102 -27.01 -18.51 -13.21
CA HIS A 102 -28.26 -19.27 -13.04
C HIS A 102 -29.33 -18.49 -12.26
N GLY A 103 -29.31 -17.18 -12.31
CA GLY A 103 -30.34 -16.30 -11.74
C GLY A 103 -30.37 -16.24 -10.20
N VAL A 104 -29.50 -16.94 -9.49
CA VAL A 104 -29.39 -16.94 -8.02
C VAL A 104 -28.07 -16.31 -7.61
N PHE A 105 -28.17 -15.14 -6.96
CA PHE A 105 -26.98 -14.46 -6.41
C PHE A 105 -26.47 -15.17 -5.16
N LEU A 106 -25.14 -15.16 -4.98
CA LEU A 106 -24.51 -15.49 -3.70
C LEU A 106 -24.84 -14.42 -2.64
N ASP A 107 -24.48 -14.69 -1.39
CA ASP A 107 -24.63 -13.72 -0.31
C ASP A 107 -23.91 -12.40 -0.63
N ASP A 108 -24.56 -11.27 -0.35
CA ASP A 108 -24.03 -9.91 -0.61
C ASP A 108 -23.02 -9.55 0.51
N PHE A 109 -21.85 -10.16 0.46
CA PHE A 109 -20.79 -10.00 1.45
C PHE A 109 -19.45 -9.70 0.80
N SER A 110 -18.70 -8.73 1.37
CA SER A 110 -17.35 -8.37 0.95
C SER A 110 -16.45 -8.08 2.13
N TYR A 111 -15.22 -8.58 2.09
CA TYR A 111 -14.17 -8.15 3.03
C TYR A 111 -13.57 -6.79 2.66
N ALA A 112 -13.61 -6.42 1.39
CA ALA A 112 -13.05 -5.17 0.89
C ALA A 112 -13.96 -3.97 1.16
N VAL A 113 -15.26 -4.13 0.93
CA VAL A 113 -16.27 -3.06 1.03
C VAL A 113 -17.02 -3.21 2.36
N PRO A 114 -16.74 -2.37 3.37
CA PRO A 114 -17.51 -2.38 4.60
C PRO A 114 -18.95 -1.97 4.35
N GLU A 115 -19.86 -2.49 5.16
CA GLU A 115 -21.26 -2.01 5.16
C GLU A 115 -21.26 -0.55 5.63
N VAL A 116 -21.47 0.36 4.69
CA VAL A 116 -21.67 1.79 4.99
C VAL A 116 -23.03 2.18 4.45
N ASP A 117 -23.83 2.80 5.30
CA ASP A 117 -25.06 3.49 4.89
C ASP A 117 -24.68 4.69 4.00
N GLN A 118 -24.45 4.44 2.73
CA GLN A 118 -24.25 5.53 1.77
C GLN A 118 -25.62 6.13 1.45
N LYS A 119 -25.74 7.44 1.67
CA LYS A 119 -26.92 8.19 1.21
C LYS A 119 -26.97 8.09 -0.31
N VAL A 120 -27.91 7.30 -0.81
CA VAL A 120 -28.12 7.16 -2.24
C VAL A 120 -28.77 8.46 -2.74
N SER A 121 -28.14 9.07 -3.70
CA SER A 121 -28.57 10.26 -4.39
C SER A 121 -29.79 10.03 -5.28
N VAL A 122 -30.26 11.10 -5.90
CA VAL A 122 -31.36 11.05 -6.87
C VAL A 122 -30.86 10.34 -8.14
N PHE A 123 -31.51 9.27 -8.49
CA PHE A 123 -31.24 8.52 -9.73
C PHE A 123 -32.54 8.26 -10.49
N LYS A 124 -32.42 8.11 -11.81
CA LYS A 124 -33.57 7.87 -12.70
C LYS A 124 -33.26 6.67 -13.60
N MET A 125 -34.23 5.75 -13.69
CA MET A 125 -34.23 4.74 -14.74
C MET A 125 -35.21 5.14 -15.84
N GLN A 126 -34.79 4.98 -17.11
CA GLN A 126 -35.64 5.18 -18.28
C GLN A 126 -35.54 3.95 -19.19
N GLU A 127 -36.65 3.59 -19.79
CA GLU A 127 -36.75 2.59 -20.84
C GLU A 127 -36.84 3.30 -22.20
N HIS A 128 -36.02 2.86 -23.14
CA HIS A 128 -35.99 3.27 -24.54
C HIS A 128 -36.31 2.06 -25.43
N ASP A 129 -36.50 2.26 -26.73
CA ASP A 129 -36.84 1.18 -27.65
C ASP A 129 -35.80 0.05 -27.66
N ASP A 130 -34.51 0.37 -27.69
CA ASP A 130 -33.39 -0.56 -27.82
C ASP A 130 -32.53 -0.73 -26.54
N HIS A 131 -32.72 0.11 -25.51
CA HIS A 131 -31.91 0.07 -24.30
C HIS A 131 -32.64 0.59 -23.04
N TYR A 132 -32.05 0.36 -21.88
CA TYR A 132 -32.37 1.01 -20.61
C TYR A 132 -31.23 1.97 -20.22
N THR A 133 -31.58 3.08 -19.53
CA THR A 133 -30.60 3.96 -18.89
C THR A 133 -30.88 4.05 -17.39
N ILE A 134 -29.82 4.01 -16.58
CA ILE A 134 -29.84 4.32 -15.15
C ILE A 134 -28.88 5.49 -14.97
N SER A 135 -29.44 6.67 -14.68
CA SER A 135 -28.68 7.92 -14.61
C SER A 135 -28.67 8.46 -13.18
N THR A 136 -27.50 8.87 -12.71
CA THR A 136 -27.27 9.69 -11.52
C THR A 136 -26.98 11.14 -11.94
N HIS A 137 -26.50 11.98 -11.04
CA HIS A 137 -25.99 13.31 -11.41
C HIS A 137 -24.75 13.23 -12.31
N SER A 138 -23.84 12.30 -12.02
CA SER A 138 -22.50 12.24 -12.62
C SER A 138 -22.39 11.23 -13.76
N VAL A 139 -23.06 10.08 -13.71
CA VAL A 139 -22.88 8.98 -14.64
C VAL A 139 -24.20 8.37 -15.13
N THR A 140 -24.23 7.97 -16.40
CA THR A 140 -25.29 7.15 -16.98
C THR A 140 -24.75 5.78 -17.33
N CYS A 141 -25.38 4.74 -16.75
CA CYS A 141 -25.23 3.35 -17.14
C CYS A 141 -26.30 3.01 -18.19
N LYS A 142 -25.86 2.67 -19.41
CA LYS A 142 -26.73 2.21 -20.51
C LYS A 142 -26.66 0.68 -20.61
N ILE A 143 -27.78 0.01 -20.74
CA ILE A 143 -27.93 -1.44 -20.92
C ILE A 143 -28.68 -1.71 -22.21
N GLU A 144 -28.06 -2.32 -23.20
CA GLU A 144 -28.69 -2.69 -24.46
C GLU A 144 -29.61 -3.91 -24.29
N LYS A 145 -30.82 -3.85 -24.86
CA LYS A 145 -31.81 -4.92 -24.69
C LYS A 145 -31.44 -6.21 -25.45
N ALA A 146 -30.86 -6.05 -26.63
CA ALA A 146 -30.63 -7.18 -27.57
C ALA A 146 -29.50 -8.13 -27.14
N ASN A 147 -28.48 -7.61 -26.49
CA ASN A 147 -27.21 -8.32 -26.23
C ASN A 147 -26.67 -8.10 -24.83
N PHE A 148 -27.39 -7.36 -23.99
CA PHE A 148 -27.00 -7.04 -22.62
C PHE A 148 -25.69 -6.25 -22.48
N HIS A 149 -25.24 -5.53 -23.52
CA HIS A 149 -24.04 -4.72 -23.43
C HIS A 149 -24.26 -3.55 -22.45
N ILE A 150 -23.29 -3.37 -21.55
CA ILE A 150 -23.29 -2.29 -20.56
C ILE A 150 -22.23 -1.29 -20.93
N SER A 151 -22.63 0.00 -20.98
CA SER A 151 -21.68 1.12 -21.12
C SER A 151 -21.94 2.19 -20.07
N PHE A 152 -20.87 2.94 -19.75
CA PHE A 152 -20.89 4.03 -18.77
C PHE A 152 -20.49 5.33 -19.45
N HIS A 153 -21.28 6.39 -19.23
CA HIS A 153 -21.11 7.70 -19.84
C HIS A 153 -21.01 8.78 -18.77
N ASP A 154 -20.08 9.70 -18.95
CA ASP A 154 -19.99 10.92 -18.16
C ASP A 154 -21.14 11.87 -18.53
N ASN A 155 -21.92 12.33 -17.57
CA ASN A 155 -23.09 13.17 -17.84
C ASN A 155 -22.75 14.65 -18.10
N ILE A 156 -21.53 15.08 -17.77
CA ILE A 156 -21.10 16.48 -17.97
C ILE A 156 -20.48 16.65 -19.36
N THR A 157 -19.54 15.77 -19.71
CA THR A 157 -18.80 15.84 -20.98
C THR A 157 -19.43 15.00 -22.09
N ASN A 158 -20.39 14.12 -21.73
CA ASN A 158 -20.99 13.12 -22.61
C ASN A 158 -19.97 12.14 -23.24
N VAL A 159 -18.80 11.98 -22.61
CA VAL A 159 -17.79 11.00 -23.03
C VAL A 159 -18.21 9.62 -22.59
N MET A 160 -18.11 8.65 -23.50
CA MET A 160 -18.26 7.23 -23.18
C MET A 160 -16.99 6.76 -22.46
N MET A 161 -17.11 6.45 -21.17
CA MET A 161 -15.98 6.08 -20.30
C MET A 161 -15.59 4.62 -20.45
N VAL A 162 -16.58 3.73 -20.50
CA VAL A 162 -16.39 2.28 -20.62
C VAL A 162 -17.48 1.71 -21.51
N ASP A 163 -17.12 0.84 -22.44
CA ASP A 163 -18.03 0.11 -23.30
C ASP A 163 -17.67 -1.37 -23.34
N GLU A 164 -18.66 -2.26 -23.32
CA GLU A 164 -18.41 -3.70 -23.46
C GLU A 164 -18.05 -4.07 -24.89
N ALA A 165 -17.02 -4.91 -25.03
CA ALA A 165 -16.65 -5.49 -26.33
C ALA A 165 -17.49 -6.70 -26.66
N ASN A 166 -17.82 -7.49 -25.62
CA ASN A 166 -18.72 -8.65 -25.68
C ASN A 166 -19.59 -8.62 -24.43
N SER A 167 -20.78 -9.23 -24.50
CA SER A 167 -21.59 -9.48 -23.32
C SER A 167 -20.78 -10.25 -22.28
N MET A 168 -21.05 -10.00 -21.00
CA MET A 168 -20.50 -10.81 -19.91
C MET A 168 -20.82 -12.29 -20.18
N HIS A 169 -19.85 -13.17 -19.88
CA HIS A 169 -20.00 -14.59 -20.18
C HIS A 169 -19.37 -15.44 -19.07
N TRP A 170 -19.67 -16.74 -19.10
CA TRP A 170 -19.11 -17.72 -18.19
C TRP A 170 -18.86 -19.06 -18.91
N GLU A 171 -17.96 -19.85 -18.33
CA GLU A 171 -17.59 -21.18 -18.79
C GLU A 171 -17.59 -22.13 -17.60
N GLU A 172 -18.00 -23.38 -17.80
CA GLU A 172 -17.95 -24.37 -16.72
C GLU A 172 -16.51 -24.65 -16.32
N ASN A 173 -16.21 -24.55 -15.02
CA ASN A 173 -14.93 -24.95 -14.48
C ASN A 173 -14.96 -26.45 -14.17
N VAL A 174 -14.52 -27.25 -15.13
CA VAL A 174 -14.60 -28.73 -15.05
C VAL A 174 -13.68 -29.33 -13.98
N ASP A 175 -12.56 -28.62 -13.66
CA ASP A 175 -11.56 -29.12 -12.71
C ASP A 175 -12.02 -28.99 -11.25
N PHE A 176 -12.72 -27.90 -10.93
CA PHE A 176 -13.07 -27.56 -9.55
C PHE A 176 -14.56 -27.32 -9.31
N GLY A 177 -15.38 -27.40 -10.35
CA GLY A 177 -16.80 -27.03 -10.30
C GLY A 177 -17.03 -25.52 -10.23
N GLY A 178 -18.25 -25.07 -10.52
CA GLY A 178 -18.61 -23.67 -10.67
C GLY A 178 -18.22 -23.13 -12.06
N TYR A 179 -17.90 -21.84 -12.15
CA TYR A 179 -17.70 -21.17 -13.43
C TYR A 179 -16.48 -20.27 -13.40
N TYR A 180 -15.72 -20.26 -14.50
CA TYR A 180 -14.94 -19.09 -14.90
C TYR A 180 -15.91 -18.00 -15.33
N ILE A 181 -15.70 -16.79 -14.86
CA ILE A 181 -16.59 -15.65 -15.11
C ILE A 181 -15.84 -14.50 -15.72
N TYR A 182 -16.34 -13.91 -16.82
CA TYR A 182 -15.61 -12.95 -17.65
C TYR A 182 -16.38 -11.67 -17.90
N ALA A 183 -15.65 -10.54 -17.87
CA ALA A 183 -16.08 -9.27 -18.45
C ALA A 183 -15.00 -8.75 -19.42
N THR A 184 -15.43 -8.36 -20.62
CA THR A 184 -14.53 -7.85 -21.65
C THR A 184 -15.02 -6.48 -22.11
N LYS A 185 -14.13 -5.48 -22.04
CA LYS A 185 -14.39 -4.10 -22.42
C LYS A 185 -13.63 -3.74 -23.69
N LYS A 186 -14.14 -2.79 -24.46
CA LYS A 186 -13.40 -2.17 -25.55
C LYS A 186 -12.24 -1.38 -24.98
N CYS A 187 -11.07 -1.49 -25.59
CA CYS A 187 -9.89 -0.71 -25.25
C CYS A 187 -9.70 0.40 -26.30
N HIS A 188 -9.70 1.64 -25.83
CA HIS A 188 -9.44 2.80 -26.69
C HIS A 188 -7.97 2.78 -27.16
N PRO A 189 -7.64 3.20 -28.41
CA PRO A 189 -6.26 3.18 -28.93
C PRO A 189 -5.22 3.88 -28.02
N GLU A 190 -5.58 4.97 -27.38
CA GLU A 190 -4.70 5.74 -26.48
C GLU A 190 -4.96 5.50 -25.00
N GLU A 191 -5.73 4.47 -24.65
CA GLU A 191 -6.05 4.18 -23.25
C GLU A 191 -4.84 3.66 -22.50
N ASN A 192 -4.62 4.19 -21.30
CA ASN A 192 -3.57 3.80 -20.38
C ASN A 192 -4.18 3.25 -19.09
N PHE A 193 -3.49 2.30 -18.45
CA PHE A 193 -4.00 1.61 -17.28
C PHE A 193 -3.03 1.69 -16.12
N PHE A 194 -3.56 1.92 -14.91
CA PHE A 194 -2.79 2.02 -13.67
C PHE A 194 -3.48 1.24 -12.56
N GLY A 195 -2.76 0.93 -11.47
CA GLY A 195 -3.35 0.22 -10.34
C GLY A 195 -2.88 -1.23 -10.20
N LEU A 196 -3.76 -2.15 -9.82
CA LEU A 196 -3.52 -3.54 -9.44
C LEU A 196 -2.57 -3.73 -8.24
N GLY A 197 -2.27 -2.67 -7.49
CA GLY A 197 -1.53 -2.74 -6.23
C GLY A 197 -0.11 -3.30 -6.36
N ASP A 198 0.10 -4.53 -5.90
CA ASP A 198 1.43 -5.14 -5.80
C ASP A 198 1.82 -5.88 -7.09
N LYS A 199 2.38 -5.14 -8.03
CA LYS A 199 2.90 -5.66 -9.30
C LYS A 199 4.28 -5.07 -9.57
N SER A 200 5.20 -5.86 -10.11
CA SER A 200 6.50 -5.36 -10.59
C SER A 200 6.43 -4.87 -12.04
N GLY A 201 7.47 -4.17 -12.49
CA GLY A 201 7.55 -3.64 -13.84
C GLY A 201 6.93 -2.25 -14.00
N ASN A 202 6.70 -1.83 -15.25
CA ASN A 202 6.27 -0.48 -15.58
C ASN A 202 4.99 -0.04 -14.87
N PHE A 203 4.90 1.25 -14.53
CA PHE A 203 3.74 1.84 -13.87
C PHE A 203 2.47 1.74 -14.74
N ASN A 204 2.58 1.99 -16.04
CA ASN A 204 1.51 1.78 -17.01
C ASN A 204 1.38 0.28 -17.33
N LEU A 205 0.18 -0.26 -17.17
CA LEU A 205 -0.13 -1.68 -17.29
C LEU A 205 -0.49 -2.13 -18.73
N ARG A 206 -0.65 -1.18 -19.68
CA ARG A 206 -1.08 -1.49 -21.04
C ARG A 206 -0.17 -2.53 -21.71
N GLY A 207 -0.77 -3.42 -22.50
CA GLY A 207 -0.07 -4.46 -23.24
C GLY A 207 0.37 -5.67 -22.40
N ARG A 208 -0.11 -5.78 -21.16
CA ARG A 208 0.27 -6.85 -20.24
C ARG A 208 -0.95 -7.57 -19.67
N ARG A 209 -0.72 -8.83 -19.27
CA ARG A 209 -1.65 -9.64 -18.50
C ARG A 209 -1.10 -9.83 -17.07
N PHE A 210 -2.01 -9.88 -16.09
CA PHE A 210 -1.69 -10.04 -14.67
C PHE A 210 -2.55 -11.07 -13.99
N GLU A 211 -1.96 -11.76 -13.01
CA GLU A 211 -2.61 -12.71 -12.13
C GLU A 211 -2.72 -12.13 -10.71
N ASN A 212 -3.85 -12.33 -10.05
CA ASN A 212 -4.10 -11.97 -8.65
C ASN A 212 -4.23 -13.24 -7.81
N TRP A 213 -3.14 -13.59 -7.16
CA TRP A 213 -3.00 -14.71 -6.24
C TRP A 213 -1.85 -14.42 -5.28
N ASN A 214 -2.14 -14.24 -4.00
CA ASN A 214 -1.12 -13.89 -3.02
C ASN A 214 -0.02 -14.98 -3.03
N THR A 215 1.22 -14.57 -3.27
CA THR A 215 2.31 -15.49 -3.52
C THR A 215 3.57 -15.04 -2.80
N ASP A 216 4.22 -15.95 -2.07
CA ASP A 216 5.57 -15.73 -1.56
C ASP A 216 6.55 -15.66 -2.74
N ALA A 217 6.97 -14.44 -3.08
CA ALA A 217 7.77 -14.14 -4.27
C ALA A 217 9.18 -13.68 -3.88
N TYR A 218 9.92 -14.50 -3.15
CA TYR A 218 11.29 -14.21 -2.73
C TYR A 218 12.19 -13.82 -3.91
N SER A 219 12.89 -12.70 -3.79
CA SER A 219 13.83 -12.20 -4.82
C SER A 219 13.19 -12.06 -6.22
N TYR A 220 11.97 -11.52 -6.28
CA TYR A 220 11.22 -11.32 -7.52
C TYR A 220 11.94 -10.37 -8.49
N GLY A 221 11.76 -10.58 -9.80
CA GLY A 221 12.37 -9.77 -10.85
C GLY A 221 11.43 -8.74 -11.49
N TRP A 222 11.98 -7.99 -12.44
CA TRP A 222 11.19 -7.11 -13.30
C TRP A 222 10.13 -7.91 -14.09
N ASN A 223 8.88 -7.47 -14.02
CA ASN A 223 7.73 -8.14 -14.62
C ASN A 223 7.29 -9.47 -13.97
N GLN A 224 7.83 -9.86 -12.82
CA GLN A 224 7.33 -11.05 -12.13
C GLN A 224 5.91 -10.82 -11.61
N ASP A 225 5.06 -11.82 -11.80
CA ASP A 225 3.66 -11.85 -11.38
C ASP A 225 3.25 -13.32 -11.18
N PRO A 226 2.46 -13.66 -10.16
CA PRO A 226 1.92 -12.80 -9.09
C PRO A 226 2.94 -12.45 -7.98
N LEU A 227 2.56 -11.50 -7.11
CA LEU A 227 3.31 -11.11 -5.91
C LEU A 227 2.46 -11.29 -4.64
N TYR A 228 2.86 -10.65 -3.55
CA TYR A 228 2.36 -10.91 -2.19
C TYR A 228 0.89 -10.52 -1.94
N ARG A 229 0.32 -9.57 -2.70
CA ARG A 229 -0.99 -8.97 -2.41
C ARG A 229 -1.89 -8.90 -3.62
N THR A 230 -3.18 -9.08 -3.38
CA THR A 230 -4.24 -8.97 -4.40
C THR A 230 -5.05 -7.70 -4.19
N ILE A 231 -4.96 -6.76 -5.13
CA ILE A 231 -5.77 -5.54 -5.17
C ILE A 231 -6.39 -5.44 -6.58
N PRO A 232 -7.54 -6.07 -6.83
CA PRO A 232 -8.13 -6.19 -8.17
C PRO A 232 -8.87 -4.90 -8.57
N PHE A 233 -8.15 -3.76 -8.49
CA PHE A 233 -8.61 -2.43 -8.83
C PHE A 233 -7.66 -1.79 -9.84
N TYR A 234 -8.21 -1.31 -10.95
CA TYR A 234 -7.47 -0.54 -11.93
C TYR A 234 -8.16 0.76 -12.32
N ILE A 235 -7.38 1.69 -12.84
CA ILE A 235 -7.78 2.97 -13.39
C ILE A 235 -7.51 2.95 -14.89
N GLY A 236 -8.53 3.22 -15.71
CA GLY A 236 -8.39 3.50 -17.13
C GLY A 236 -8.37 5.00 -17.38
N LEU A 237 -7.52 5.45 -18.30
CA LEU A 237 -7.40 6.84 -18.73
C LEU A 237 -7.40 6.93 -20.25
N HIS A 238 -8.41 7.56 -20.83
CA HIS A 238 -8.47 7.90 -22.26
C HIS A 238 -9.24 9.20 -22.47
N ASN A 239 -9.05 9.86 -23.58
CA ASN A 239 -9.71 11.14 -23.88
C ASN A 239 -9.59 12.17 -22.73
N GLN A 240 -8.44 12.15 -22.02
CA GLN A 240 -8.17 12.98 -20.84
C GLN A 240 -9.14 12.76 -19.65
N ALA A 241 -9.92 11.68 -19.67
CA ALA A 241 -10.85 11.33 -18.61
C ALA A 241 -10.54 9.94 -18.04
N ALA A 242 -10.62 9.83 -16.72
CA ALA A 242 -10.32 8.61 -15.98
C ALA A 242 -11.59 7.94 -15.42
N TYR A 243 -11.53 6.63 -15.29
CA TYR A 243 -12.50 5.80 -14.58
C TYR A 243 -11.77 4.71 -13.80
N GLY A 244 -12.44 4.08 -12.83
CA GLY A 244 -11.95 2.93 -12.11
C GLY A 244 -12.85 1.70 -12.28
N ILE A 245 -12.23 0.52 -12.28
CA ILE A 245 -12.93 -0.76 -12.11
C ILE A 245 -12.33 -1.48 -10.92
N PHE A 246 -13.18 -1.79 -9.94
CA PHE A 246 -12.82 -2.65 -8.82
C PHE A 246 -13.57 -3.99 -8.97
N PHE A 247 -12.83 -5.07 -9.21
CA PHE A 247 -13.38 -6.43 -9.36
C PHE A 247 -13.39 -7.12 -7.99
N ASP A 248 -14.50 -7.02 -7.26
CA ASP A 248 -14.63 -7.57 -5.90
C ASP A 248 -14.91 -9.07 -5.94
N ASN A 249 -13.90 -9.84 -6.27
CA ASN A 249 -13.89 -11.30 -6.28
C ASN A 249 -12.60 -11.80 -5.64
N THR A 250 -12.72 -12.65 -4.62
CA THR A 250 -11.59 -13.13 -3.81
C THR A 250 -10.93 -14.40 -4.35
N PHE A 251 -11.49 -15.01 -5.38
CA PHE A 251 -10.86 -16.14 -6.07
C PHE A 251 -9.61 -15.66 -6.84
N LYS A 252 -8.85 -16.61 -7.34
CA LYS A 252 -7.79 -16.34 -8.29
C LYS A 252 -8.39 -15.59 -9.49
N SER A 253 -7.83 -14.44 -9.82
CA SER A 253 -8.37 -13.58 -10.86
C SER A 253 -7.28 -13.03 -11.77
N TYR A 254 -7.70 -12.56 -12.93
CA TYR A 254 -6.80 -12.14 -14.00
C TYR A 254 -7.27 -10.84 -14.62
N PHE A 255 -6.32 -10.07 -15.13
CA PHE A 255 -6.56 -8.87 -15.91
C PHE A 255 -5.68 -8.88 -17.15
N ASP A 256 -6.28 -8.63 -18.32
CA ASP A 256 -5.57 -8.43 -19.57
C ASP A 256 -5.83 -7.01 -20.08
N PHE A 257 -4.78 -6.25 -20.32
CA PHE A 257 -4.84 -4.86 -20.77
C PHE A 257 -4.38 -4.75 -22.23
N GLY A 258 -4.93 -5.56 -23.11
CA GLY A 258 -4.61 -5.53 -24.52
C GLY A 258 -3.36 -6.34 -24.90
N SER A 259 -3.00 -7.37 -24.12
CA SER A 259 -1.89 -8.27 -24.46
C SER A 259 -2.30 -9.32 -25.49
N GLU A 260 -3.53 -9.82 -25.42
CA GLU A 260 -4.09 -10.77 -26.38
C GLU A 260 -4.75 -10.06 -27.58
N ASP A 261 -5.50 -9.00 -27.34
CA ASP A 261 -6.15 -8.18 -28.36
C ASP A 261 -6.03 -6.70 -27.96
N VAL A 262 -5.26 -5.92 -28.70
CA VAL A 262 -4.97 -4.50 -28.40
C VAL A 262 -6.21 -3.61 -28.30
N ASN A 263 -7.36 -4.07 -28.81
CA ASN A 263 -8.63 -3.37 -28.77
C ASN A 263 -9.54 -3.82 -27.63
N LYS A 264 -9.06 -4.72 -26.75
CA LYS A 264 -9.84 -5.27 -25.66
C LYS A 264 -9.08 -5.27 -24.34
N THR A 265 -9.83 -5.05 -23.28
CA THR A 265 -9.41 -5.26 -21.90
C THR A 265 -10.32 -6.29 -21.27
N SER A 266 -9.79 -7.26 -20.55
CA SER A 266 -10.59 -8.32 -19.94
C SER A 266 -10.20 -8.50 -18.47
N PHE A 267 -11.19 -8.86 -17.66
CA PHE A 267 -10.94 -9.38 -16.33
C PHE A 267 -11.87 -10.58 -16.05
N TRP A 268 -11.32 -11.57 -15.35
CA TRP A 268 -12.05 -12.80 -15.03
C TRP A 268 -11.52 -13.46 -13.76
N ALA A 269 -12.28 -14.44 -13.25
CA ALA A 269 -11.89 -15.23 -12.09
C ALA A 269 -12.22 -16.71 -12.27
N ASP A 270 -11.49 -17.56 -11.54
CA ASP A 270 -11.63 -19.02 -11.55
C ASP A 270 -12.84 -19.52 -10.77
N GLY A 271 -13.66 -18.63 -10.22
CA GLY A 271 -14.84 -18.97 -9.45
C GLY A 271 -15.54 -17.74 -8.86
N GLY A 272 -16.58 -17.98 -8.07
CA GLY A 272 -17.36 -16.90 -7.46
C GLY A 272 -18.38 -16.27 -8.42
N GLU A 273 -18.79 -15.05 -8.13
CA GLU A 273 -19.65 -14.23 -9.00
C GLU A 273 -18.84 -13.17 -9.73
N LEU A 274 -19.30 -12.78 -10.90
CA LEU A 274 -18.82 -11.55 -11.52
C LEU A 274 -19.45 -10.38 -10.74
N GLN A 275 -18.62 -9.73 -9.90
CA GLN A 275 -19.03 -8.53 -9.17
C GLN A 275 -17.96 -7.47 -9.35
N TYR A 276 -18.33 -6.36 -9.98
CA TYR A 276 -17.43 -5.23 -10.09
C TYR A 276 -18.12 -3.89 -9.81
N TYR A 277 -17.32 -2.92 -9.39
CA TYR A 277 -17.73 -1.53 -9.23
C TYR A 277 -17.11 -0.69 -10.34
N TYR A 278 -17.97 0.01 -11.07
CA TYR A 278 -17.56 1.13 -11.89
C TYR A 278 -17.44 2.36 -10.99
N ILE A 279 -16.31 3.04 -11.05
CA ILE A 279 -16.00 4.24 -10.26
C ILE A 279 -15.71 5.38 -11.24
N HIS A 280 -16.57 6.38 -11.23
CA HIS A 280 -16.47 7.52 -12.15
C HIS A 280 -15.32 8.44 -11.75
N GLY A 281 -14.63 9.09 -12.76
CA GLY A 281 -13.71 10.20 -12.60
C GLY A 281 -14.41 11.57 -12.71
N PRO A 282 -14.05 12.48 -13.61
CA PRO A 282 -13.12 12.29 -14.74
C PRO A 282 -11.62 12.42 -14.40
N HIS A 283 -11.26 12.85 -13.17
CA HIS A 283 -9.85 12.91 -12.78
C HIS A 283 -9.39 11.61 -12.09
N ILE A 284 -8.15 11.18 -12.34
CA ILE A 284 -7.54 10.04 -11.65
C ILE A 284 -7.63 10.21 -10.12
N MET A 285 -7.41 11.42 -9.63
CA MET A 285 -7.52 11.76 -8.22
C MET A 285 -8.90 11.45 -7.64
N ASP A 286 -9.98 11.75 -8.38
CA ASP A 286 -11.36 11.49 -7.94
C ASP A 286 -11.65 9.99 -7.92
N VAL A 287 -11.15 9.23 -8.89
CA VAL A 287 -11.25 7.77 -8.92
C VAL A 287 -10.61 7.15 -7.69
N VAL A 288 -9.37 7.56 -7.34
CA VAL A 288 -8.65 7.02 -6.17
C VAL A 288 -9.37 7.38 -4.86
N LYS A 289 -9.84 8.63 -4.71
CA LYS A 289 -10.62 9.06 -3.53
C LYS A 289 -11.91 8.24 -3.36
N ARG A 290 -12.65 8.04 -4.45
CA ARG A 290 -13.91 7.27 -4.44
C ARG A 290 -13.66 5.81 -4.14
N TYR A 291 -12.57 5.22 -4.67
CA TYR A 291 -12.14 3.88 -4.31
C TYR A 291 -11.75 3.78 -2.82
N ALA A 292 -11.01 4.74 -2.29
CA ALA A 292 -10.67 4.81 -0.88
C ALA A 292 -11.92 4.99 0.01
N THR A 293 -12.91 5.78 -0.44
CA THR A 293 -14.20 5.90 0.26
C THR A 293 -14.97 4.57 0.26
N LEU A 294 -14.93 3.82 -0.85
CA LEU A 294 -15.59 2.53 -0.98
C LEU A 294 -14.94 1.44 -0.10
N THR A 295 -13.61 1.39 -0.04
CA THR A 295 -12.85 0.33 0.63
C THR A 295 -12.29 0.71 2.01
N GLY A 296 -12.43 1.97 2.40
CA GLY A 296 -11.89 2.56 3.62
C GLY A 296 -10.49 3.16 3.42
N THR A 297 -10.17 4.16 4.23
CA THR A 297 -8.85 4.78 4.29
C THR A 297 -7.98 4.16 5.38
N HIS A 298 -6.67 4.41 5.33
CA HIS A 298 -5.78 4.08 6.44
C HIS A 298 -6.10 5.00 7.65
N PRO A 299 -6.27 4.46 8.87
CA PRO A 299 -6.41 5.29 10.06
C PRO A 299 -5.14 6.11 10.30
N MET A 300 -5.26 7.24 11.02
CA MET A 300 -4.06 8.00 11.40
C MET A 300 -3.07 7.10 12.14
N PRO A 301 -1.84 6.91 11.62
CA PRO A 301 -0.86 6.07 12.27
C PRO A 301 -0.28 6.75 13.52
N PRO A 302 0.32 6.01 14.45
CA PRO A 302 1.18 6.61 15.48
C PRO A 302 2.29 7.41 14.80
N LYS A 303 2.52 8.66 15.21
CA LYS A 303 3.47 9.58 14.53
C LYS A 303 4.89 9.01 14.43
N TRP A 304 5.36 8.25 15.46
CA TRP A 304 6.67 7.62 15.46
C TRP A 304 6.88 6.63 14.30
N THR A 305 5.81 6.07 13.74
CA THR A 305 5.89 5.13 12.61
C THR A 305 6.32 5.78 11.30
N LEU A 306 6.28 7.11 11.26
CA LEU A 306 6.78 7.91 10.13
C LEU A 306 8.28 8.21 10.25
N GLY A 307 8.91 7.95 11.39
CA GLY A 307 10.37 8.07 11.58
C GLY A 307 11.13 6.97 10.84
N TYR A 308 12.46 6.99 10.95
CA TYR A 308 13.32 5.93 10.45
C TYR A 308 13.25 4.70 11.36
N GLN A 309 13.24 3.51 10.76
CA GLN A 309 13.11 2.23 11.44
C GLN A 309 14.22 1.27 10.97
N GLN A 310 14.81 0.53 11.91
CA GLN A 310 15.91 -0.39 11.62
C GLN A 310 15.50 -1.84 11.92
N CYS A 311 15.72 -2.70 10.96
CA CYS A 311 15.45 -4.13 11.01
C CYS A 311 16.61 -4.93 10.42
N ARG A 312 16.74 -6.18 10.83
CA ARG A 312 17.56 -7.22 10.23
C ARG A 312 17.03 -8.58 10.63
N TRP A 313 17.16 -9.56 9.82
CA TRP A 313 17.03 -10.97 10.17
C TRP A 313 18.41 -11.54 10.55
N SER A 314 18.79 -11.67 11.89
CA SER A 314 18.11 -11.03 13.02
C SER A 314 19.11 -10.28 13.89
N TYR A 315 18.65 -9.30 14.66
CA TYR A 315 19.44 -8.77 15.76
C TYR A 315 19.25 -9.65 17.00
N TYR A 316 20.23 -10.46 17.35
CA TYR A 316 20.33 -11.24 18.60
C TYR A 316 21.79 -11.54 18.92
N PRO A 317 22.17 -11.81 20.18
CA PRO A 317 21.34 -11.74 21.37
C PRO A 317 20.95 -10.29 21.78
N GLU A 318 20.28 -10.12 22.94
CA GLU A 318 19.91 -8.83 23.53
C GLU A 318 21.04 -7.78 23.48
N THR A 319 22.30 -8.22 23.69
CA THR A 319 23.46 -7.32 23.64
C THR A 319 23.68 -6.66 22.28
N LYS A 320 23.42 -7.39 21.19
CA LYS A 320 23.53 -6.82 19.81
C LYS A 320 22.41 -5.79 19.58
N VAL A 321 21.18 -6.07 20.02
CA VAL A 321 20.06 -5.11 19.93
C VAL A 321 20.40 -3.79 20.63
N LYS A 322 20.93 -3.89 21.85
CA LYS A 322 21.35 -2.70 22.63
C LYS A 322 22.53 -1.98 22.01
N GLU A 323 23.47 -2.72 21.40
CA GLU A 323 24.58 -2.11 20.67
C GLU A 323 24.10 -1.27 19.49
N ILE A 324 23.18 -1.80 18.68
CA ILE A 324 22.58 -1.06 17.56
C ILE A 324 21.88 0.22 18.06
N ALA A 325 21.08 0.11 19.13
CA ALA A 325 20.42 1.26 19.73
C ALA A 325 21.43 2.34 20.17
N ARG A 326 22.48 1.92 20.90
CA ARG A 326 23.56 2.79 21.34
C ARG A 326 24.26 3.49 20.17
N GLN A 327 24.59 2.77 19.10
CA GLN A 327 25.23 3.31 17.90
C GLN A 327 24.39 4.42 17.25
N PHE A 328 23.09 4.26 17.14
CA PHE A 328 22.20 5.32 16.61
C PHE A 328 22.33 6.61 17.44
N ARG A 329 22.26 6.52 18.75
CA ARG A 329 22.32 7.68 19.64
C ARG A 329 23.72 8.33 19.66
N GLU A 330 24.80 7.53 19.74
CA GLU A 330 26.17 8.05 19.72
C GLU A 330 26.53 8.73 18.41
N ARG A 331 26.07 8.18 17.28
CA ARG A 331 26.27 8.77 15.94
C ARG A 331 25.30 9.89 15.61
N LYS A 332 24.33 10.15 16.49
CA LYS A 332 23.26 11.15 16.29
C LYS A 332 22.49 10.92 14.99
N ILE A 333 22.19 9.68 14.67
CA ILE A 333 21.32 9.31 13.54
C ILE A 333 19.93 9.06 14.09
N PRO A 334 18.91 9.81 13.67
CA PRO A 334 17.54 9.61 14.16
C PRO A 334 17.00 8.21 13.83
N CYS A 335 16.33 7.59 14.82
CA CYS A 335 15.70 6.30 14.65
C CYS A 335 14.62 6.10 15.72
N ASP A 336 13.40 5.69 15.31
CA ASP A 336 12.26 5.49 16.21
C ASP A 336 12.07 4.04 16.61
N ALA A 337 12.41 3.04 15.77
CA ALA A 337 12.11 1.65 16.06
C ALA A 337 13.25 0.70 15.69
N ILE A 338 13.40 -0.32 16.53
CA ILE A 338 14.22 -1.50 16.26
C ILE A 338 13.30 -2.72 16.21
N TYR A 339 13.51 -3.56 15.20
CA TYR A 339 12.74 -4.77 14.96
C TYR A 339 13.47 -6.00 15.50
N LEU A 340 12.67 -6.92 16.05
CA LEU A 340 13.09 -8.27 16.36
C LEU A 340 12.41 -9.21 15.37
N ASP A 341 13.20 -9.82 14.51
CA ASP A 341 12.81 -10.84 13.57
C ASP A 341 12.79 -12.21 14.25
N ILE A 342 12.42 -13.24 13.57
CA ILE A 342 12.02 -14.59 14.01
C ILE A 342 12.87 -15.21 15.16
N ASP A 343 14.16 -14.88 15.26
CA ASP A 343 15.09 -15.48 16.24
C ASP A 343 14.89 -15.03 17.69
N TYR A 344 14.01 -14.04 17.95
CA TYR A 344 13.63 -13.73 19.33
C TYR A 344 12.76 -14.83 19.95
N MET A 345 12.09 -15.64 19.13
CA MET A 345 11.18 -16.68 19.55
C MET A 345 11.93 -17.94 20.02
N ASP A 346 11.32 -18.71 20.91
CA ASP A 346 11.84 -20.04 21.30
C ASP A 346 11.51 -21.08 20.22
N GLY A 347 12.52 -21.46 19.45
CA GLY A 347 12.36 -22.41 18.33
C GLY A 347 11.29 -21.97 17.32
N TYR A 348 11.23 -20.68 17.04
CA TYR A 348 10.30 -20.02 16.11
C TYR A 348 8.81 -20.17 16.47
N ARG A 349 8.48 -20.53 17.72
CA ARG A 349 7.11 -20.56 18.23
C ARG A 349 6.60 -19.13 18.48
N CYS A 350 5.56 -18.72 17.81
CA CYS A 350 4.93 -17.41 18.03
C CYS A 350 4.50 -17.21 19.49
N PHE A 351 4.55 -15.95 19.98
CA PHE A 351 4.20 -15.59 21.37
C PHE A 351 5.09 -16.23 22.44
N THR A 352 6.35 -16.56 22.11
CA THR A 352 7.37 -17.06 23.05
C THR A 352 8.64 -16.23 22.96
N TRP A 353 9.51 -16.36 23.96
CA TRP A 353 10.83 -15.74 23.99
C TRP A 353 11.93 -16.77 24.14
N ASN A 354 12.97 -16.67 23.34
CA ASN A 354 14.19 -17.43 23.50
C ASN A 354 14.98 -16.90 24.70
N LYS A 355 14.77 -17.51 25.86
CA LYS A 355 15.38 -17.05 27.12
C LYS A 355 16.91 -17.15 27.16
N LYS A 356 17.52 -17.91 26.26
CA LYS A 356 18.98 -17.95 26.11
C LYS A 356 19.54 -16.65 25.53
N TYR A 357 18.84 -16.07 24.56
CA TYR A 357 19.27 -14.85 23.87
C TYR A 357 18.63 -13.59 24.46
N PHE A 358 17.43 -13.72 25.01
CA PHE A 358 16.66 -12.67 25.64
C PHE A 358 16.19 -13.11 27.04
N PRO A 359 17.10 -13.11 28.01
CA PRO A 359 16.78 -13.63 29.36
C PRO A 359 15.69 -12.82 30.09
N ASP A 360 15.64 -11.50 29.86
CA ASP A 360 14.65 -10.60 30.40
C ASP A 360 14.18 -9.58 29.32
N PRO A 361 13.27 -10.01 28.44
CA PRO A 361 12.82 -9.16 27.34
C PRO A 361 12.07 -7.92 27.81
N GLN A 362 11.31 -7.99 28.91
CA GLN A 362 10.59 -6.83 29.45
C GLN A 362 11.53 -5.72 29.88
N ARG A 363 12.63 -6.07 30.57
CA ARG A 363 13.68 -5.12 30.95
C ARG A 363 14.36 -4.51 29.70
N MET A 364 14.73 -5.35 28.72
CA MET A 364 15.35 -4.86 27.48
C MET A 364 14.43 -3.89 26.74
N ILE A 365 13.16 -4.23 26.55
CA ILE A 365 12.17 -3.37 25.86
C ILE A 365 12.01 -2.06 26.62
N LYS A 366 12.00 -2.09 27.95
CA LYS A 366 11.93 -0.87 28.75
C LYS A 366 13.18 0.00 28.59
N GLU A 367 14.38 -0.58 28.61
CA GLU A 367 15.64 0.14 28.40
C GLU A 367 15.67 0.79 27.00
N LEU A 368 15.26 0.07 25.96
CA LEU A 368 15.11 0.63 24.61
C LEU A 368 14.10 1.78 24.57
N SER A 369 12.97 1.63 25.25
CA SER A 369 11.95 2.68 25.34
C SER A 369 12.44 3.93 26.09
N ASP A 370 13.24 3.76 27.15
CA ASP A 370 13.85 4.86 27.90
C ASP A 370 14.86 5.64 27.02
N ASP A 371 15.51 4.95 26.08
CA ASP A 371 16.39 5.52 25.05
C ASP A 371 15.64 6.04 23.80
N GLY A 372 14.29 6.05 23.84
CA GLY A 372 13.42 6.57 22.77
C GLY A 372 13.16 5.62 21.63
N PHE A 373 13.46 4.31 21.75
CA PHE A 373 13.15 3.32 20.72
C PHE A 373 11.85 2.58 21.00
N LYS A 374 11.09 2.33 19.95
CA LYS A 374 9.95 1.42 19.93
C LYS A 374 10.43 0.03 19.49
N THR A 375 9.99 -1.01 20.17
CA THR A 375 10.27 -2.39 19.77
C THR A 375 9.11 -2.91 18.91
N VAL A 376 9.42 -3.45 17.75
CA VAL A 376 8.46 -4.12 16.84
C VAL A 376 8.89 -5.58 16.71
N VAL A 377 7.94 -6.52 16.81
CA VAL A 377 8.25 -7.96 16.70
C VAL A 377 7.47 -8.60 15.56
N MET A 378 8.07 -9.61 14.94
CA MET A 378 7.48 -10.41 13.87
C MET A 378 6.61 -11.53 14.45
N ILE A 379 5.50 -11.85 13.80
CA ILE A 379 4.59 -12.97 14.11
C ILE A 379 4.11 -13.62 12.82
N ASP A 380 4.31 -14.93 12.69
CA ASP A 380 3.85 -15.78 11.59
C ASP A 380 2.50 -16.45 11.87
N PRO A 381 1.77 -16.94 10.85
CA PRO A 381 0.53 -17.69 11.02
C PRO A 381 0.74 -19.17 11.40
N GLY A 382 1.92 -19.74 11.16
CA GLY A 382 2.22 -21.16 11.37
C GLY A 382 2.43 -21.51 12.85
N ILE A 383 1.49 -22.23 13.45
CA ILE A 383 1.57 -22.69 14.84
C ILE A 383 2.15 -24.10 14.89
N LYS A 384 3.35 -24.23 15.48
CA LYS A 384 4.07 -25.51 15.61
C LYS A 384 3.19 -26.58 16.25
N VAL A 385 3.15 -27.75 15.62
CA VAL A 385 2.51 -28.94 16.19
C VAL A 385 3.39 -29.47 17.32
N ASP A 386 3.04 -29.12 18.56
CA ASP A 386 3.80 -29.43 19.76
C ASP A 386 2.88 -29.44 20.95
N ASP A 387 2.68 -30.62 21.56
CA ASP A 387 1.76 -30.81 22.67
C ASP A 387 2.21 -30.10 23.98
N ASP A 388 3.45 -29.61 24.05
CA ASP A 388 3.94 -28.76 25.16
C ASP A 388 3.77 -27.27 24.87
N TYR A 389 3.44 -26.90 23.64
CA TYR A 389 3.22 -25.51 23.24
C TYR A 389 1.77 -25.04 23.49
N TRP A 390 1.60 -24.11 24.42
CA TRP A 390 0.30 -23.70 24.93
C TRP A 390 -0.65 -23.12 23.89
N VAL A 391 -0.12 -22.35 22.90
CA VAL A 391 -0.93 -21.81 21.78
C VAL A 391 -1.49 -22.92 20.94
N PHE A 392 -0.68 -23.96 20.63
CA PHE A 392 -1.13 -25.12 19.90
C PHE A 392 -2.21 -25.91 20.66
N LYS A 393 -1.98 -26.16 21.95
CA LYS A 393 -2.97 -26.87 22.81
C LYS A 393 -4.31 -26.19 22.80
N GLU A 394 -4.32 -24.86 23.05
CA GLU A 394 -5.54 -24.07 23.10
C GLU A 394 -6.27 -24.04 21.75
N GLY A 395 -5.52 -23.78 20.65
CA GLY A 395 -6.06 -23.75 19.28
C GLY A 395 -6.66 -25.09 18.85
N LYS A 396 -5.99 -26.21 19.19
CA LYS A 396 -6.46 -27.57 18.90
C LYS A 396 -7.73 -27.92 19.70
N GLU A 397 -7.75 -27.63 21.02
CA GLU A 397 -8.91 -27.85 21.89
C GLU A 397 -10.15 -27.10 21.39
N LYS A 398 -9.98 -25.83 20.99
CA LYS A 398 -11.05 -24.97 20.47
C LYS A 398 -11.37 -25.21 19.00
N ARG A 399 -10.65 -26.10 18.32
CA ARG A 399 -10.80 -26.41 16.86
C ARG A 399 -10.65 -25.17 16.00
N PHE A 400 -9.64 -24.33 16.25
CA PHE A 400 -9.41 -23.05 15.59
C PHE A 400 -8.51 -23.13 14.35
N PHE A 401 -7.86 -24.28 14.12
CA PHE A 401 -7.03 -24.50 12.94
C PHE A 401 -7.84 -24.92 11.72
N CYS A 402 -7.36 -24.54 10.55
CA CYS A 402 -7.90 -24.92 9.25
C CYS A 402 -7.95 -26.44 9.08
N ARG A 403 -8.97 -26.93 8.38
CA ARG A 403 -9.15 -28.36 8.09
C ARG A 403 -9.43 -28.59 6.61
N ARG A 404 -8.98 -29.73 6.13
CA ARG A 404 -9.25 -30.23 4.79
C ARG A 404 -10.70 -30.72 4.64
N SER A 405 -11.06 -31.11 3.43
CA SER A 405 -12.40 -31.63 3.11
C SER A 405 -12.74 -32.95 3.83
N ASP A 406 -11.73 -33.74 4.18
CA ASP A 406 -11.82 -34.99 4.95
C ASP A 406 -11.85 -34.81 6.48
N ASP A 407 -11.90 -33.55 6.94
CA ASP A 407 -11.88 -33.11 8.35
C ASP A 407 -10.52 -33.28 9.08
N TYR A 408 -9.44 -33.70 8.40
CA TYR A 408 -8.11 -33.62 8.95
C TYR A 408 -7.62 -32.18 9.02
N TYR A 409 -6.76 -31.87 10.02
CA TYR A 409 -6.15 -30.55 10.09
C TYR A 409 -5.26 -30.30 8.87
N MET A 410 -5.31 -29.06 8.36
CA MET A 410 -4.32 -28.60 7.40
C MET A 410 -2.97 -28.47 8.09
N GLU A 411 -1.99 -29.21 7.63
CA GLU A 411 -0.60 -29.16 8.12
C GLU A 411 0.35 -28.78 6.99
N GLY A 412 1.37 -28.02 7.35
CA GLY A 412 2.42 -27.62 6.44
C GLY A 412 3.72 -27.32 7.20
N HIS A 413 4.82 -27.21 6.48
CA HIS A 413 6.12 -26.88 7.06
C HIS A 413 6.42 -25.40 6.82
N VAL A 414 6.78 -24.70 7.89
CA VAL A 414 7.35 -23.36 7.89
C VAL A 414 8.48 -23.30 8.92
N TRP A 415 8.94 -22.14 9.34
CA TRP A 415 10.14 -21.98 10.19
C TRP A 415 10.19 -22.90 11.41
N PRO A 416 9.14 -23.07 12.25
CA PRO A 416 9.22 -23.99 13.39
C PRO A 416 9.10 -25.47 13.01
N GLY A 417 9.04 -25.82 11.73
CA GLY A 417 8.83 -27.16 11.21
C GLY A 417 7.36 -27.45 10.90
N ARG A 418 6.83 -28.61 11.34
CA ARG A 418 5.43 -29.00 11.13
C ARG A 418 4.48 -28.08 11.91
N CYS A 419 3.55 -27.45 11.21
CA CYS A 419 2.61 -26.46 11.74
C CYS A 419 1.17 -26.74 11.35
N GLN A 420 0.22 -26.24 12.16
CA GLN A 420 -1.18 -26.03 11.83
C GLN A 420 -1.45 -24.52 11.77
N PHE A 421 -2.46 -24.12 11.00
CA PHE A 421 -2.70 -22.71 10.66
C PHE A 421 -4.10 -22.29 11.11
N PRO A 422 -4.26 -21.17 11.87
CA PRO A 422 -5.55 -20.68 12.30
C PRO A 422 -6.46 -20.29 11.13
N ASP A 423 -7.76 -20.54 11.24
CA ASP A 423 -8.74 -20.03 10.27
C ASP A 423 -9.14 -18.59 10.62
N PHE A 424 -8.35 -17.61 10.20
CA PHE A 424 -8.60 -16.18 10.47
C PHE A 424 -9.91 -15.66 9.84
N THR A 425 -10.54 -16.40 8.95
CA THR A 425 -11.87 -16.04 8.43
C THR A 425 -12.99 -16.30 9.46
N ASN A 426 -12.68 -16.99 10.57
CA ASN A 426 -13.60 -17.24 11.67
C ASN A 426 -13.52 -16.12 12.74
N PRO A 427 -14.62 -15.41 13.04
CA PRO A 427 -14.61 -14.34 14.05
C PRO A 427 -14.13 -14.77 15.45
N LYS A 428 -14.40 -16.04 15.84
CA LYS A 428 -13.93 -16.57 17.12
C LYS A 428 -12.41 -16.75 17.13
N VAL A 429 -11.84 -17.18 16.00
CA VAL A 429 -10.38 -17.31 15.83
C VAL A 429 -9.73 -15.93 15.85
N ARG A 430 -10.31 -14.94 15.16
CA ARG A 430 -9.81 -13.55 15.21
C ARG A 430 -9.76 -13.00 16.63
N THR A 431 -10.81 -13.23 17.40
CA THR A 431 -10.85 -12.80 18.81
C THR A 431 -9.79 -13.49 19.66
N TRP A 432 -9.62 -14.80 19.48
CA TRP A 432 -8.60 -15.59 20.16
C TRP A 432 -7.20 -15.09 19.82
N TRP A 433 -6.89 -14.98 18.53
CA TRP A 433 -5.59 -14.53 18.04
C TRP A 433 -5.23 -13.14 18.55
N GLY A 434 -6.17 -12.19 18.50
CA GLY A 434 -5.98 -10.85 19.03
C GLY A 434 -5.67 -10.82 20.54
N ASN A 435 -6.17 -11.79 21.32
CA ASN A 435 -5.87 -11.89 22.75
C ASN A 435 -4.48 -12.45 23.04
N LEU A 436 -3.88 -13.24 22.12
CA LEU A 436 -2.52 -13.78 22.29
C LEU A 436 -1.45 -12.69 22.40
N TYR A 437 -1.69 -11.52 21.83
CA TYR A 437 -0.77 -10.38 21.90
C TYR A 437 -0.64 -9.75 23.28
N LYS A 438 -1.48 -10.12 24.25
CA LYS A 438 -1.57 -9.45 25.55
C LYS A 438 -0.23 -9.39 26.28
N GLU A 439 0.49 -10.51 26.38
CA GLU A 439 1.77 -10.56 27.09
C GLU A 439 2.82 -9.65 26.42
N LEU A 440 2.91 -9.66 25.09
CA LEU A 440 3.83 -8.80 24.33
C LEU A 440 3.52 -7.31 24.51
N VAL A 441 2.24 -6.93 24.48
CA VAL A 441 1.79 -5.55 24.76
C VAL A 441 2.09 -5.15 26.19
N ASP A 442 1.85 -6.03 27.16
CA ASP A 442 2.14 -5.76 28.58
C ASP A 442 3.64 -5.58 28.85
N MET A 443 4.51 -6.23 28.06
CA MET A 443 5.96 -6.05 28.08
C MET A 443 6.43 -4.73 27.46
N GLY A 444 5.55 -4.04 26.68
CA GLY A 444 5.87 -2.77 26.04
C GLY A 444 6.19 -2.85 24.54
N VAL A 445 5.95 -3.99 23.88
CA VAL A 445 6.04 -4.09 22.42
C VAL A 445 5.07 -3.10 21.78
N ALA A 446 5.59 -2.24 20.89
CA ALA A 446 4.86 -1.09 20.35
C ALA A 446 4.22 -1.34 18.98
N GLY A 447 4.70 -2.33 18.23
CA GLY A 447 4.19 -2.67 16.91
C GLY A 447 4.40 -4.14 16.56
N PHE A 448 3.66 -4.63 15.55
CA PHE A 448 3.66 -6.03 15.17
C PHE A 448 3.71 -6.20 13.65
N TRP A 449 4.58 -7.08 13.21
CA TRP A 449 4.79 -7.42 11.82
C TRP A 449 4.27 -8.84 11.55
N ASN A 450 3.23 -8.94 10.71
CA ASN A 450 2.67 -10.21 10.26
C ASN A 450 3.31 -10.62 8.94
N ASP A 451 4.09 -11.69 8.97
CA ASP A 451 4.80 -12.25 7.82
C ASP A 451 4.25 -13.63 7.41
N MET A 452 4.69 -14.17 6.29
CA MET A 452 4.37 -15.52 5.77
C MET A 452 2.87 -15.79 5.61
N ASN A 453 2.04 -14.77 5.46
CA ASN A 453 0.57 -14.85 5.55
C ASN A 453 -0.17 -14.78 4.21
N GLU A 454 0.45 -15.23 3.11
CA GLU A 454 -0.20 -15.43 1.79
C GLU A 454 -1.35 -16.46 1.80
N PRO A 455 -1.34 -17.61 2.52
CA PRO A 455 -0.33 -18.18 3.44
C PRO A 455 0.80 -18.93 2.71
N ALA A 456 2.04 -18.72 3.15
CA ALA A 456 3.21 -19.44 2.65
C ALA A 456 3.36 -20.80 3.36
N VAL A 457 3.69 -21.84 2.58
CA VAL A 457 4.01 -23.18 3.05
C VAL A 457 5.20 -23.71 2.25
N PHE A 458 6.26 -24.12 2.92
CA PHE A 458 7.45 -24.62 2.26
C PHE A 458 7.13 -25.87 1.41
N GLY A 459 7.65 -25.92 0.21
CA GLY A 459 7.44 -27.01 -0.75
C GLY A 459 6.14 -26.85 -1.58
N SER A 460 4.98 -26.73 -0.95
CA SER A 460 3.70 -26.61 -1.68
C SER A 460 3.35 -25.16 -2.12
N GLY A 461 4.07 -24.17 -1.59
CA GLY A 461 3.79 -22.77 -1.82
C GLY A 461 2.64 -22.22 -0.96
N THR A 462 1.51 -22.92 -0.91
CA THR A 462 0.32 -22.52 -0.12
C THR A 462 -0.52 -23.74 0.26
N PHE A 463 -1.70 -23.52 0.84
CA PHE A 463 -2.63 -24.59 1.21
C PHE A 463 -3.26 -25.27 -0.02
N PRO A 464 -3.63 -26.57 0.09
CA PRO A 464 -4.47 -27.22 -0.91
C PRO A 464 -5.83 -26.54 -1.07
N ASN A 465 -6.39 -26.59 -2.28
CA ASN A 465 -7.66 -25.98 -2.65
C ASN A 465 -8.86 -26.47 -1.83
N ASP A 466 -8.80 -27.69 -1.29
CA ASP A 466 -9.86 -28.35 -0.53
C ASP A 466 -9.93 -27.93 0.95
N VAL A 467 -8.98 -27.13 1.43
CA VAL A 467 -9.02 -26.58 2.80
C VAL A 467 -10.26 -25.72 2.96
N ARG A 468 -10.96 -25.93 4.08
CA ARG A 468 -12.21 -25.27 4.41
C ARG A 468 -12.01 -24.12 5.34
N HIS A 469 -12.73 -23.03 5.06
CA HIS A 469 -12.72 -21.80 5.83
C HIS A 469 -14.14 -21.41 6.27
N ASN A 470 -14.26 -20.80 7.45
CA ASN A 470 -15.55 -20.31 7.98
C ASN A 470 -16.11 -19.15 7.14
N TYR A 471 -15.26 -18.24 6.68
CA TYR A 471 -15.57 -17.08 5.85
C TYR A 471 -16.72 -16.24 6.43
N ASP A 472 -16.61 -15.86 7.73
CA ASP A 472 -17.63 -15.13 8.52
C ASP A 472 -19.02 -15.80 8.50
N GLY A 473 -19.06 -17.15 8.40
CA GLY A 473 -20.28 -17.95 8.37
C GLY A 473 -20.73 -18.37 6.97
N TYR A 474 -20.28 -17.67 5.90
CA TYR A 474 -20.63 -17.98 4.51
C TYR A 474 -19.89 -19.18 3.93
N ARG A 475 -18.93 -19.71 4.66
CA ARG A 475 -18.13 -20.89 4.31
C ARG A 475 -17.51 -20.83 2.91
N GLY A 476 -16.39 -21.48 2.74
CA GLY A 476 -15.69 -21.54 1.45
C GLY A 476 -14.50 -22.48 1.47
N SER A 477 -14.05 -22.83 0.27
CA SER A 477 -12.76 -23.50 0.08
C SER A 477 -11.60 -22.50 0.14
N HIS A 478 -10.39 -23.00 0.17
CA HIS A 478 -9.19 -22.16 0.12
C HIS A 478 -9.11 -21.33 -1.17
N ARG A 479 -9.65 -21.81 -2.28
CA ARG A 479 -9.76 -21.03 -3.53
C ARG A 479 -10.47 -19.69 -3.33
N LYS A 480 -11.50 -19.63 -2.47
CA LYS A 480 -12.24 -18.43 -2.13
C LYS A 480 -11.53 -17.60 -1.05
N ALA A 481 -10.87 -18.25 -0.08
CA ALA A 481 -10.33 -17.60 1.11
C ALA A 481 -8.86 -17.18 1.01
N HIS A 482 -8.10 -17.73 0.06
CA HIS A 482 -6.66 -17.54 -0.07
C HIS A 482 -6.25 -16.07 -0.05
N ASN A 483 -6.76 -15.29 -0.98
CA ASN A 483 -6.37 -13.88 -1.13
C ASN A 483 -6.76 -13.00 0.07
N VAL A 484 -7.66 -13.45 0.93
CA VAL A 484 -8.09 -12.70 2.13
C VAL A 484 -7.50 -13.22 3.43
N TYR A 485 -6.76 -14.34 3.41
CA TYR A 485 -6.21 -14.97 4.60
C TYR A 485 -5.29 -14.03 5.39
N GLY A 486 -4.31 -13.43 4.73
CA GLY A 486 -3.38 -12.46 5.33
C GLY A 486 -4.09 -11.19 5.83
N MET A 487 -5.06 -10.69 5.06
CA MET A 487 -5.89 -9.57 5.49
C MET A 487 -6.66 -9.90 6.79
N GLN A 488 -7.22 -11.10 6.92
CA GLN A 488 -7.95 -11.49 8.13
C GLN A 488 -7.02 -11.76 9.31
N MET A 489 -5.77 -12.22 9.09
CA MET A 489 -4.75 -12.30 10.12
C MET A 489 -4.42 -10.90 10.67
N VAL A 490 -4.06 -9.95 9.81
CA VAL A 490 -3.70 -8.60 10.27
C VAL A 490 -4.89 -7.84 10.86
N ARG A 491 -6.11 -8.07 10.37
CA ARG A 491 -7.33 -7.59 11.00
C ARG A 491 -7.46 -8.11 12.45
N SER A 492 -7.18 -9.40 12.66
CA SER A 492 -7.19 -10.03 13.98
C SER A 492 -6.19 -9.38 14.92
N THR A 493 -4.99 -9.11 14.41
CA THR A 493 -3.92 -8.40 15.13
C THR A 493 -4.36 -6.97 15.47
N TYR A 494 -4.78 -6.18 14.49
CA TYR A 494 -5.17 -4.78 14.68
C TYR A 494 -6.34 -4.61 15.66
N GLU A 495 -7.42 -5.39 15.48
CA GLU A 495 -8.60 -5.34 16.35
C GLU A 495 -8.27 -5.78 17.79
N GLY A 496 -7.39 -6.77 17.94
CA GLY A 496 -6.86 -7.22 19.24
C GLY A 496 -6.05 -6.12 19.93
N LEU A 497 -5.09 -5.53 19.21
CA LEU A 497 -4.25 -4.44 19.71
C LEU A 497 -5.07 -3.20 20.09
N LYS A 498 -6.07 -2.81 19.27
CA LYS A 498 -6.97 -1.69 19.59
C LYS A 498 -7.66 -1.87 20.96
N LYS A 499 -7.99 -3.11 21.33
CA LYS A 499 -8.55 -3.45 22.66
C LYS A 499 -7.49 -3.45 23.75
N LEU A 500 -6.33 -4.07 23.51
CA LEU A 500 -5.26 -4.25 24.50
C LEU A 500 -4.53 -2.95 24.84
N MET A 501 -4.20 -2.15 23.82
CA MET A 501 -3.50 -0.87 23.95
C MET A 501 -4.42 0.29 24.39
N ARG A 502 -5.71 0.01 24.57
CA ARG A 502 -6.76 0.95 24.99
C ARG A 502 -6.87 2.16 24.08
N ASN A 503 -6.39 3.34 24.50
CA ASN A 503 -6.53 4.60 23.75
C ASN A 503 -5.37 4.86 22.77
N LYS A 504 -4.41 3.92 22.63
CA LYS A 504 -3.29 4.09 21.71
C LYS A 504 -3.59 3.47 20.34
N ARG A 505 -3.09 4.11 19.28
CA ARG A 505 -3.19 3.62 17.90
C ARG A 505 -2.28 2.41 17.75
N PRO A 506 -2.79 1.25 17.25
CA PRO A 506 -1.96 0.12 16.89
C PRO A 506 -1.06 0.45 15.69
N PHE A 507 0.12 -0.16 15.67
CA PHE A 507 0.95 -0.24 14.48
C PHE A 507 1.10 -1.69 14.06
N THR A 508 0.65 -2.00 12.87
CA THR A 508 0.71 -3.34 12.26
C THR A 508 1.26 -3.24 10.85
N ILE A 509 2.03 -4.25 10.47
CA ILE A 509 2.58 -4.41 9.12
C ILE A 509 2.16 -5.78 8.61
N THR A 510 1.80 -5.91 7.34
CA THR A 510 1.47 -7.21 6.74
C THR A 510 2.18 -7.42 5.42
N ARG A 511 2.63 -8.66 5.15
CA ARG A 511 3.18 -9.02 3.84
C ARG A 511 2.07 -9.23 2.82
N ALA A 512 1.09 -10.06 3.13
CA ALA A 512 -0.02 -10.38 2.25
C ALA A 512 -1.31 -9.66 2.64
N GLY A 513 -2.21 -9.50 1.66
CA GLY A 513 -3.52 -8.91 1.88
C GLY A 513 -4.37 -8.77 0.62
N TYR A 514 -5.56 -8.24 0.81
CA TYR A 514 -6.57 -7.98 -0.21
C TYR A 514 -7.06 -6.54 -0.11
N SER A 515 -7.75 -6.02 -1.14
CA SER A 515 -8.38 -4.69 -1.10
C SER A 515 -9.10 -4.45 0.24
N GLY A 516 -8.88 -3.29 0.87
CA GLY A 516 -9.43 -2.98 2.19
C GLY A 516 -8.50 -3.29 3.37
N MET A 517 -7.34 -3.95 3.14
CA MET A 517 -6.36 -4.23 4.20
C MET A 517 -5.74 -2.96 4.80
N GLN A 518 -5.72 -1.85 4.06
CA GLN A 518 -5.22 -0.54 4.53
C GLN A 518 -5.93 -0.05 5.79
N ARG A 519 -7.11 -0.53 6.07
CA ARG A 519 -7.83 -0.24 7.32
C ARG A 519 -7.15 -0.81 8.55
N TYR A 520 -6.22 -1.75 8.37
CA TYR A 520 -5.62 -2.52 9.44
C TYR A 520 -4.09 -2.46 9.46
N ALA A 521 -3.42 -2.19 8.34
CA ALA A 521 -1.96 -2.32 8.28
C ALA A 521 -1.28 -1.41 7.25
N SER A 522 0.00 -1.11 7.53
CA SER A 522 1.00 -0.74 6.54
C SER A 522 1.58 -1.98 5.85
N VAL A 523 2.32 -1.77 4.75
CA VAL A 523 2.95 -2.84 3.97
C VAL A 523 4.37 -2.47 3.54
N TRP A 524 5.17 -3.49 3.21
CA TRP A 524 6.42 -3.31 2.47
C TRP A 524 6.38 -4.12 1.16
N THR A 525 7.31 -3.91 0.27
CA THR A 525 7.30 -4.55 -1.06
C THR A 525 7.78 -6.00 -1.06
N GLY A 526 7.95 -6.63 0.10
CA GLY A 526 8.47 -8.00 0.24
C GLY A 526 9.97 -8.11 0.03
N ASP A 527 10.45 -9.30 -0.30
CA ASP A 527 11.87 -9.72 -0.30
C ASP A 527 12.58 -9.27 -1.58
N ASN A 528 12.96 -7.99 -1.64
CA ASN A 528 13.66 -7.37 -2.76
C ASN A 528 15.18 -7.67 -2.73
N ILE A 529 15.87 -7.38 -3.83
CA ILE A 529 17.31 -7.62 -3.98
C ILE A 529 18.07 -6.28 -3.95
N ALA A 530 19.27 -6.27 -3.38
CA ALA A 530 20.18 -5.12 -3.37
C ALA A 530 20.73 -4.82 -4.76
N THR A 531 19.90 -4.28 -5.66
CA THR A 531 20.25 -3.90 -7.04
C THR A 531 19.61 -2.59 -7.45
N TRP A 532 20.21 -1.91 -8.42
CA TRP A 532 19.63 -0.71 -9.05
C TRP A 532 18.29 -0.99 -9.71
N GLU A 533 18.07 -2.20 -10.25
CA GLU A 533 16.77 -2.62 -10.78
C GLU A 533 15.70 -2.62 -9.69
N HIS A 534 16.02 -3.19 -8.51
CA HIS A 534 15.08 -3.22 -7.40
C HIS A 534 14.82 -1.85 -6.76
N LEU A 535 15.79 -0.94 -6.79
CA LEU A 535 15.55 0.45 -6.43
C LEU A 535 14.49 1.09 -7.36
N LYS A 536 14.58 0.84 -8.68
CA LYS A 536 13.57 1.28 -9.67
C LYS A 536 12.22 0.62 -9.44
N ILE A 537 12.20 -0.71 -9.26
CA ILE A 537 10.98 -1.47 -8.98
C ILE A 537 10.28 -0.91 -7.73
N GLY A 538 11.01 -0.75 -6.64
CA GLY A 538 10.47 -0.26 -5.36
C GLY A 538 9.86 1.14 -5.47
N ASN A 539 10.51 2.05 -6.21
CA ASN A 539 9.95 3.37 -6.51
C ASN A 539 8.60 3.27 -7.23
N ILE A 540 8.49 2.40 -8.24
CA ILE A 540 7.25 2.21 -9.02
C ILE A 540 6.17 1.50 -8.20
N GLN A 541 6.53 0.46 -7.44
CA GLN A 541 5.59 -0.30 -6.62
C GLN A 541 4.95 0.57 -5.53
N CYS A 542 5.73 1.42 -4.84
CA CYS A 542 5.19 2.32 -3.83
C CYS A 542 4.19 3.32 -4.43
N GLN A 543 4.47 3.88 -5.61
CA GLN A 543 3.51 4.73 -6.33
C GLN A 543 2.24 3.96 -6.69
N ARG A 544 2.38 2.73 -7.23
CA ARG A 544 1.26 1.87 -7.61
C ARG A 544 0.40 1.46 -6.42
N LEU A 545 1.00 1.07 -5.29
CA LEU A 545 0.29 0.78 -4.04
C LEU A 545 -0.49 2.01 -3.55
N SER A 546 0.13 3.19 -3.60
CA SER A 546 -0.49 4.45 -3.18
C SER A 546 -1.77 4.76 -3.99
N VAL A 547 -1.73 4.64 -5.33
CA VAL A 547 -2.91 4.86 -6.18
C VAL A 547 -3.92 3.71 -6.12
N SER A 548 -3.53 2.57 -5.58
CA SER A 548 -4.40 1.40 -5.36
C SER A 548 -5.02 1.37 -3.95
N GLY A 549 -4.99 2.47 -3.20
CA GLY A 549 -5.62 2.61 -1.89
C GLY A 549 -4.80 2.06 -0.72
N VAL A 550 -3.53 1.67 -0.93
CA VAL A 550 -2.61 1.21 0.11
C VAL A 550 -1.42 2.17 0.24
N PRO A 551 -1.64 3.37 0.78
CA PRO A 551 -0.65 4.45 0.72
C PRO A 551 0.48 4.31 1.75
N PHE A 552 0.28 3.59 2.87
CA PHE A 552 1.32 3.41 3.89
C PHE A 552 2.22 2.23 3.50
N CYS A 553 3.09 2.46 2.53
CA CYS A 553 3.98 1.46 1.95
C CYS A 553 5.43 1.95 1.88
N GLY A 554 6.36 1.01 1.78
CA GLY A 554 7.79 1.26 1.60
C GLY A 554 8.51 0.00 1.10
N THR A 555 9.79 0.15 0.77
CA THR A 555 10.66 -0.97 0.38
C THR A 555 11.60 -1.31 1.52
N ASP A 556 12.17 -2.51 1.52
CA ASP A 556 13.34 -2.78 2.36
C ASP A 556 14.53 -2.00 1.81
N ILE A 557 14.93 -0.95 2.55
CA ILE A 557 16.02 -0.06 2.15
C ILE A 557 17.34 -0.82 2.16
N GLY A 558 18.03 -0.74 1.02
CA GLY A 558 19.27 -1.47 0.78
C GLY A 558 19.07 -2.87 0.20
N GLY A 559 17.83 -3.31 0.04
CA GLY A 559 17.46 -4.65 -0.43
C GLY A 559 17.48 -5.72 0.67
N PHE A 560 16.55 -6.68 0.67
CA PHE A 560 16.52 -7.77 1.64
C PHE A 560 17.68 -8.75 1.39
N SER A 561 17.84 -9.23 0.16
CA SER A 561 18.93 -10.11 -0.25
C SER A 561 20.01 -9.40 -1.09
N GLY A 562 21.15 -10.06 -1.34
CA GLY A 562 22.27 -9.49 -2.10
C GLY A 562 23.09 -8.46 -1.31
N GLU A 563 24.03 -7.76 -1.94
CA GLU A 563 24.96 -6.84 -1.28
C GLU A 563 24.96 -5.46 -1.97
N PRO A 564 24.45 -4.39 -1.32
CA PRO A 564 24.56 -3.06 -1.88
C PRO A 564 25.98 -2.49 -1.66
N ASP A 565 26.43 -1.66 -2.58
CA ASP A 565 27.52 -0.73 -2.31
C ASP A 565 27.00 0.53 -1.56
N GLY A 566 27.93 1.39 -1.13
CA GLY A 566 27.58 2.60 -0.40
C GLY A 566 26.74 3.58 -1.21
N GLU A 567 26.92 3.64 -2.55
CA GLU A 567 26.13 4.50 -3.41
C GLU A 567 24.68 4.02 -3.49
N LEU A 568 24.46 2.73 -3.81
CA LEU A 568 23.13 2.15 -3.91
C LEU A 568 22.35 2.28 -2.58
N PHE A 569 23.00 1.97 -1.44
CA PHE A 569 22.38 2.09 -0.13
C PHE A 569 21.96 3.56 0.15
N THR A 570 22.86 4.51 -0.13
CA THR A 570 22.60 5.96 0.07
C THR A 570 21.47 6.45 -0.82
N ARG A 571 21.42 6.06 -2.10
CA ARG A 571 20.30 6.40 -3.00
C ARG A 571 18.99 5.77 -2.53
N TRP A 572 19.05 4.59 -1.91
CA TRP A 572 17.87 3.98 -1.31
C TRP A 572 17.40 4.70 -0.03
N ILE A 573 18.31 5.17 0.80
CA ILE A 573 17.98 6.08 1.94
C ILE A 573 17.31 7.35 1.43
N GLN A 574 17.81 7.95 0.34
CA GLN A 574 17.23 9.15 -0.26
C GLN A 574 15.80 8.91 -0.73
N LEU A 575 15.53 7.82 -1.46
CA LEU A 575 14.17 7.41 -1.83
C LEU A 575 13.33 7.13 -0.58
N GLY A 576 13.87 6.38 0.38
CA GLY A 576 13.22 6.01 1.64
C GLY A 576 12.78 7.22 2.48
N THR A 577 13.52 8.34 2.41
CA THR A 577 13.16 9.60 3.08
C THR A 577 11.75 10.07 2.69
N PHE A 578 11.31 9.76 1.47
CA PHE A 578 9.98 10.08 0.94
C PHE A 578 9.11 8.85 0.67
N SER A 579 9.50 7.67 1.14
CA SER A 579 8.59 6.53 1.25
C SER A 579 7.70 6.73 2.48
N PRO A 580 6.38 6.51 2.40
CA PRO A 580 5.51 6.62 3.58
C PRO A 580 5.99 5.76 4.75
N PHE A 581 6.39 4.51 4.50
CA PHE A 581 7.04 3.61 5.45
C PHE A 581 8.56 3.57 5.16
N MET A 582 9.40 3.96 6.14
CA MET A 582 10.86 4.05 5.99
C MET A 582 11.56 3.05 6.91
N ARG A 583 11.89 1.87 6.40
CA ARG A 583 12.58 0.80 7.15
C ARG A 583 13.76 0.26 6.35
N ALA A 584 14.96 0.19 6.95
CA ALA A 584 16.03 -0.66 6.44
C ALA A 584 15.83 -2.10 6.98
N HIS A 585 15.98 -3.10 6.10
CA HIS A 585 15.88 -4.51 6.46
C HIS A 585 16.74 -5.37 5.53
N SER A 586 17.31 -6.44 6.07
CA SER A 586 18.16 -7.36 5.30
C SER A 586 18.16 -8.78 5.86
N ALA A 587 18.45 -9.77 5.01
CA ALA A 587 18.61 -11.16 5.37
C ALA A 587 19.85 -11.40 6.24
N GLY A 588 19.85 -12.51 6.99
CA GLY A 588 20.89 -12.84 7.94
C GLY A 588 22.25 -13.15 7.33
N ASP A 589 22.26 -13.67 6.12
CA ASP A 589 23.47 -14.05 5.35
C ASP A 589 24.09 -12.90 4.55
N THR A 590 23.61 -11.66 4.75
CA THR A 590 24.11 -10.45 4.07
C THR A 590 24.98 -9.60 4.99
N ALA A 591 25.77 -8.67 4.43
CA ALA A 591 26.51 -7.67 5.21
C ALA A 591 25.59 -6.73 6.00
N GLU A 592 26.15 -6.08 7.02
CA GLU A 592 25.44 -5.06 7.83
C GLU A 592 24.96 -3.88 6.98
N ARG A 593 23.75 -3.36 7.27
CA ARG A 593 23.07 -2.31 6.50
C ARG A 593 22.52 -1.20 7.39
N GLU A 594 23.22 -0.94 8.46
CA GLU A 594 22.96 0.25 9.23
C GLU A 594 23.49 1.48 8.47
N PRO A 595 22.95 2.69 8.70
CA PRO A 595 23.35 3.91 7.98
C PRO A 595 24.85 4.22 7.98
N TRP A 596 25.61 3.66 8.92
CA TRP A 596 27.08 3.83 9.09
C TRP A 596 27.94 2.72 8.45
N SER A 597 27.34 1.65 7.95
CA SER A 597 28.08 0.44 7.53
C SER A 597 28.99 0.64 6.31
N PHE A 598 28.81 1.73 5.57
CA PHE A 598 29.53 2.03 4.32
C PHE A 598 30.62 3.10 4.48
N GLY A 599 31.01 3.44 5.72
CA GLY A 599 32.03 4.42 6.04
C GLY A 599 31.51 5.85 6.21
N GLU A 600 32.34 6.70 6.80
CA GLU A 600 31.98 8.06 7.27
C GLU A 600 31.41 8.96 6.18
N PHE A 601 31.91 8.84 4.95
CA PHE A 601 31.41 9.65 3.83
C PHE A 601 29.92 9.38 3.58
N PHE A 602 29.52 8.12 3.44
CA PHE A 602 28.12 7.75 3.23
C PHE A 602 27.27 7.92 4.49
N GLU A 603 27.83 7.64 5.68
CA GLU A 603 27.14 7.88 6.96
C GLU A 603 26.66 9.34 7.08
N ASN A 604 27.50 10.32 6.74
CA ASN A 604 27.15 11.73 6.82
C ASN A 604 26.01 12.09 5.86
N ILE A 605 25.99 11.51 4.67
CA ILE A 605 24.91 11.72 3.69
C ILE A 605 23.62 11.01 4.17
N ASN A 606 23.71 9.79 4.63
CA ASN A 606 22.58 9.03 5.15
C ASN A 606 21.93 9.75 6.34
N ARG A 607 22.77 10.25 7.29
CA ARG A 607 22.29 11.07 8.42
C ARG A 607 21.55 12.33 7.93
N LYS A 608 22.10 13.07 6.98
CA LYS A 608 21.47 14.28 6.40
C LYS A 608 20.05 14.00 5.89
N PHE A 609 19.85 12.89 5.16
CA PHE A 609 18.54 12.56 4.60
C PHE A 609 17.57 11.99 5.65
N ILE A 610 18.07 11.21 6.61
CA ILE A 610 17.26 10.79 7.76
C ILE A 610 16.82 12.00 8.58
N GLU A 611 17.73 12.95 8.89
CA GLU A 611 17.38 14.20 9.59
C GLU A 611 16.37 15.05 8.81
N LEU A 612 16.48 15.10 7.47
CA LEU A 612 15.51 15.80 6.62
C LEU A 612 14.08 15.23 6.81
N ARG A 613 13.93 13.91 6.92
CA ARG A 613 12.64 13.28 7.20
C ARG A 613 12.04 13.77 8.53
N TYR A 614 12.86 13.87 9.58
CA TYR A 614 12.40 14.38 10.89
C TYR A 614 12.06 15.87 10.85
N ARG A 615 12.79 16.65 10.09
CA ARG A 615 12.45 18.07 9.86
C ARG A 615 11.11 18.21 9.16
N LEU A 616 10.88 17.44 8.11
CA LEU A 616 9.64 17.47 7.32
C LEU A 616 8.47 16.68 7.97
N MET A 617 8.65 16.11 9.16
CA MET A 617 7.64 15.33 9.87
C MET A 617 6.25 16.00 9.92
N PRO A 618 6.11 17.31 10.22
CA PRO A 618 4.80 17.94 10.26
C PRO A 618 4.11 17.98 8.90
N TYR A 619 4.87 18.12 7.80
CA TYR A 619 4.32 18.02 6.45
C TYR A 619 3.92 16.58 6.11
N LEU A 620 4.81 15.61 6.35
CA LEU A 620 4.54 14.19 6.07
C LEU A 620 3.29 13.70 6.81
N TYR A 621 3.14 14.07 8.09
CA TYR A 621 1.99 13.73 8.92
C TYR A 621 0.70 14.39 8.42
N SER A 622 0.79 15.62 7.90
CA SER A 622 -0.35 16.33 7.29
C SER A 622 -0.85 15.64 6.02
N VAL A 623 0.05 15.06 5.21
CA VAL A 623 -0.33 14.29 4.01
C VAL A 623 -1.04 12.98 4.39
N PHE A 624 -0.66 12.35 5.50
CA PHE A 624 -1.40 11.20 6.06
C PHE A 624 -2.81 11.59 6.50
N TRP A 625 -2.97 12.78 7.09
CA TRP A 625 -4.28 13.31 7.44
C TRP A 625 -5.16 13.57 6.21
N GLU A 626 -4.60 14.13 5.14
CA GLU A 626 -5.30 14.28 3.85
C GLU A 626 -5.80 12.92 3.33
N HIS A 627 -4.94 11.88 3.41
CA HIS A 627 -5.35 10.53 3.03
C HIS A 627 -6.48 10.02 3.93
N HIS A 628 -6.30 10.09 5.24
CA HIS A 628 -7.28 9.61 6.20
C HIS A 628 -8.66 10.26 6.01
N ARG A 629 -8.69 11.57 5.85
CA ARG A 629 -9.92 12.35 5.79
C ARG A 629 -10.60 12.34 4.42
N TYR A 630 -9.81 12.35 3.34
CA TYR A 630 -10.30 12.58 1.99
C TYR A 630 -9.99 11.45 0.99
N GLY A 631 -9.20 10.47 1.38
CA GLY A 631 -8.78 9.36 0.51
C GLY A 631 -7.74 9.74 -0.54
N PHE A 632 -7.03 10.86 -0.41
CA PHE A 632 -5.97 11.23 -1.34
C PHE A 632 -4.78 10.26 -1.23
N PRO A 633 -4.15 9.84 -2.33
CA PRO A 633 -2.91 9.06 -2.27
C PRO A 633 -1.77 9.90 -1.69
N ILE A 634 -0.86 9.25 -0.95
CA ILE A 634 0.32 9.93 -0.36
C ILE A 634 1.36 10.18 -1.44
N LEU A 635 1.76 9.14 -2.17
CA LEU A 635 2.60 9.27 -3.36
C LEU A 635 1.72 9.49 -4.59
N ARG A 636 1.95 10.59 -5.29
CA ARG A 636 1.15 11.01 -6.44
C ARG A 636 2.00 11.00 -7.70
N PRO A 637 1.87 9.98 -8.57
CA PRO A 637 2.54 9.95 -9.88
C PRO A 637 2.19 11.18 -10.72
N LEU A 638 3.07 11.59 -11.62
CA LEU A 638 2.88 12.81 -12.42
C LEU A 638 1.61 12.81 -13.26
N VAL A 639 1.18 11.65 -13.74
CA VAL A 639 -0.09 11.50 -14.48
C VAL A 639 -1.32 11.91 -13.66
N MET A 640 -1.26 11.85 -12.32
CA MET A 640 -2.35 12.33 -11.46
C MET A 640 -2.38 13.86 -11.32
N LEU A 641 -1.25 14.51 -11.51
CA LEU A 641 -1.10 15.96 -11.38
C LEU A 641 -1.42 16.69 -12.69
N GLU A 642 -1.20 16.02 -13.82
CA GLU A 642 -1.36 16.57 -15.15
C GLU A 642 -1.71 15.42 -16.13
N GLN A 643 -2.95 14.90 -16.01
CA GLN A 643 -3.41 13.75 -16.81
C GLN A 643 -3.64 14.09 -18.29
N GLU A 644 -3.75 15.38 -18.63
CA GLU A 644 -3.88 15.87 -19.99
C GLU A 644 -2.59 15.67 -20.81
N ASN A 645 -1.45 15.58 -20.15
CA ASN A 645 -0.18 15.29 -20.78
C ASN A 645 0.05 13.78 -20.84
N ILE A 646 -0.27 13.18 -21.98
CA ILE A 646 -0.16 11.73 -22.19
C ILE A 646 1.23 11.17 -21.86
N SER A 647 2.30 11.96 -22.02
CA SER A 647 3.67 11.53 -21.70
C SER A 647 3.83 11.21 -20.22
N ASN A 648 3.04 11.80 -19.34
CA ASN A 648 3.07 11.53 -17.90
C ASN A 648 2.57 10.11 -17.56
N SER A 649 1.83 9.45 -18.45
CA SER A 649 1.44 8.04 -18.32
C SER A 649 2.63 7.07 -18.35
N PHE A 650 3.79 7.54 -18.83
CA PHE A 650 5.03 6.75 -18.95
C PHE A 650 6.15 7.26 -18.02
N ARG A 651 5.95 8.40 -17.32
CA ARG A 651 6.89 8.90 -16.32
C ARG A 651 6.64 8.17 -15.00
N GLN A 652 7.63 7.42 -14.56
CA GLN A 652 7.51 6.53 -13.39
C GLN A 652 8.68 6.67 -12.41
N ASP A 653 9.61 7.56 -12.68
CA ASP A 653 10.85 7.78 -11.92
C ASP A 653 10.79 9.03 -11.01
N GLU A 654 9.66 9.72 -11.02
CA GLU A 654 9.38 10.89 -10.18
C GLU A 654 7.92 10.89 -9.71
N PHE A 655 7.68 11.49 -8.54
CA PHE A 655 6.36 11.58 -7.91
C PHE A 655 6.28 12.79 -6.97
N CYS A 656 5.07 13.27 -6.71
CA CYS A 656 4.85 14.17 -5.58
C CYS A 656 4.53 13.40 -4.29
N TYR A 657 5.16 13.80 -3.19
CA TYR A 657 4.69 13.49 -1.84
C TYR A 657 3.64 14.54 -1.44
N GLY A 658 2.39 14.12 -1.32
CA GLY A 658 1.28 15.07 -1.30
C GLY A 658 1.17 15.84 -2.63
N ASP A 659 0.92 17.14 -2.56
CA ASP A 659 0.80 18.01 -3.75
C ASP A 659 1.84 19.14 -3.80
N LYS A 660 2.76 19.20 -2.82
CA LYS A 660 3.71 20.31 -2.66
C LYS A 660 5.16 19.95 -2.95
N LEU A 661 5.57 18.70 -2.70
CA LEU A 661 6.95 18.25 -2.87
C LEU A 661 7.07 17.28 -4.03
N LEU A 662 7.71 17.70 -5.12
CA LEU A 662 8.10 16.82 -6.21
C LEU A 662 9.45 16.18 -5.88
N ILE A 663 9.50 14.87 -5.87
CA ILE A 663 10.65 14.04 -5.53
C ILE A 663 11.15 13.35 -6.80
N CYS A 664 12.43 13.50 -7.07
CA CYS A 664 13.08 12.97 -8.27
C CYS A 664 14.25 12.06 -7.88
N PRO A 665 14.00 10.79 -7.47
CA PRO A 665 15.05 9.87 -7.02
C PRO A 665 16.08 9.60 -8.11
N VAL A 666 17.34 9.40 -7.71
CA VAL A 666 18.41 8.96 -8.62
C VAL A 666 18.41 7.44 -8.63
N LEU A 667 18.09 6.85 -9.79
CA LEU A 667 17.84 5.42 -9.96
C LEU A 667 18.90 4.72 -10.83
N GLU A 668 20.01 5.39 -11.12
CA GLU A 668 21.09 4.87 -11.95
C GLU A 668 22.45 5.06 -11.28
N GLN A 669 23.28 4.03 -11.35
CA GLN A 669 24.61 4.03 -10.74
C GLN A 669 25.50 5.11 -11.35
N GLY A 670 26.24 5.84 -10.50
CA GLY A 670 27.20 6.86 -10.92
C GLY A 670 26.59 8.12 -11.52
N ALA A 671 25.26 8.27 -11.50
CA ALA A 671 24.61 9.45 -12.06
C ALA A 671 24.89 10.69 -11.19
N ILE A 672 25.41 11.75 -11.84
CA ILE A 672 25.68 13.07 -11.25
C ILE A 672 24.73 14.16 -11.75
N SER A 673 23.87 13.83 -12.70
CA SER A 673 22.77 14.66 -13.22
C SER A 673 21.64 13.74 -13.68
N ARG A 674 20.41 14.28 -13.72
CA ARG A 674 19.26 13.57 -14.33
C ARG A 674 18.31 14.56 -14.99
N LYS A 675 17.47 14.03 -15.89
CA LYS A 675 16.34 14.77 -16.42
C LYS A 675 15.18 14.69 -15.43
N VAL A 676 14.43 15.77 -15.28
CA VAL A 676 13.21 15.87 -14.46
C VAL A 676 12.15 16.62 -15.26
N TYR A 677 10.90 16.22 -15.11
CA TYR A 677 9.77 16.96 -15.64
C TYR A 677 9.05 17.69 -14.51
N LEU A 678 8.91 19.00 -14.63
CA LEU A 678 8.12 19.79 -13.70
C LEU A 678 6.70 19.98 -14.25
N PRO A 679 5.64 19.48 -13.60
CA PRO A 679 4.26 19.75 -14.01
C PRO A 679 3.95 21.24 -14.07
N LYS A 680 2.93 21.64 -14.86
CA LYS A 680 2.55 23.04 -15.05
C LYS A 680 2.46 23.84 -13.75
N GLY A 681 2.91 25.09 -13.79
CA GLY A 681 3.00 26.02 -12.68
C GLY A 681 4.46 26.36 -12.37
N THR A 682 4.69 27.12 -11.33
CA THR A 682 6.02 27.55 -10.90
C THR A 682 6.53 26.63 -9.78
N TRP A 683 7.80 26.24 -9.85
CA TRP A 683 8.48 25.37 -8.89
C TRP A 683 9.76 26.01 -8.37
N TYR A 684 10.11 25.72 -7.13
CA TYR A 684 11.35 26.13 -6.48
C TYR A 684 12.22 24.90 -6.25
N ASN A 685 13.49 24.97 -6.63
CA ASN A 685 14.46 23.96 -6.22
C ASN A 685 14.61 23.99 -4.70
N PHE A 686 14.37 22.87 -4.03
CA PHE A 686 14.37 22.78 -2.57
C PHE A 686 15.72 23.16 -1.93
N TRP A 687 16.83 22.91 -2.64
CA TRP A 687 18.19 23.13 -2.10
C TRP A 687 18.73 24.53 -2.38
N THR A 688 18.38 25.11 -3.50
CA THR A 688 18.95 26.38 -3.99
C THR A 688 17.99 27.55 -3.94
N ASN A 689 16.70 27.32 -3.77
CA ASN A 689 15.59 28.27 -3.93
C ASN A 689 15.44 28.85 -5.36
N GLU A 690 16.17 28.33 -6.34
CA GLU A 690 16.01 28.71 -7.75
C GLU A 690 14.60 28.46 -8.23
N THR A 691 14.03 29.43 -8.97
CA THR A 691 12.68 29.32 -9.53
C THR A 691 12.73 28.75 -10.93
N LEU A 692 11.89 27.75 -11.21
CA LEU A 692 11.77 27.06 -12.49
C LEU A 692 10.31 27.06 -12.96
N GLU A 693 10.11 27.24 -14.26
CA GLU A 693 8.78 27.21 -14.86
C GLU A 693 8.38 25.77 -15.22
N GLY A 694 7.22 25.32 -14.74
CA GLY A 694 6.70 23.98 -15.04
C GLY A 694 6.15 23.84 -16.46
N GLY A 695 5.73 22.63 -16.81
CA GLY A 695 5.40 22.21 -18.17
C GLY A 695 6.64 21.90 -19.02
N ASN A 696 7.81 21.85 -18.42
CA ASN A 696 9.11 21.68 -19.09
C ASN A 696 9.96 20.58 -18.46
N GLU A 697 10.88 20.06 -19.25
CA GLU A 697 11.91 19.10 -18.83
C GLU A 697 13.25 19.83 -18.61
N TYR A 698 13.92 19.53 -17.49
CA TYR A 698 15.20 20.11 -17.10
C TYR A 698 16.23 19.02 -16.86
N THR A 699 17.50 19.29 -17.18
CA THR A 699 18.63 18.51 -16.67
C THR A 699 19.17 19.19 -15.43
N VAL A 700 19.15 18.49 -14.30
CA VAL A 700 19.53 19.02 -12.98
C VAL A 700 20.66 18.22 -12.37
N ASP A 701 21.45 18.85 -11.51
CA ASP A 701 22.49 18.19 -10.72
C ASP A 701 21.86 17.12 -9.81
N ALA A 702 22.51 15.95 -9.73
CA ALA A 702 22.09 14.80 -8.93
C ALA A 702 23.28 14.15 -8.22
N LYS A 703 24.18 14.98 -7.64
CA LYS A 703 25.32 14.50 -6.86
C LYS A 703 24.87 13.60 -5.71
N ILE A 704 25.76 12.72 -5.24
CA ILE A 704 25.41 11.72 -4.24
C ILE A 704 24.85 12.32 -2.94
N ASP A 705 25.26 13.52 -2.57
CA ASP A 705 24.80 14.25 -1.39
C ASP A 705 23.54 15.11 -1.62
N SER A 706 22.94 15.03 -2.83
CA SER A 706 21.83 15.87 -3.26
C SER A 706 20.90 15.11 -4.18
N MET A 707 19.71 14.77 -3.69
CA MET A 707 18.61 14.26 -4.52
C MET A 707 17.79 15.44 -5.04
N PRO A 708 17.51 15.56 -6.35
CA PRO A 708 16.66 16.62 -6.87
C PRO A 708 15.26 16.60 -6.27
N MET A 709 14.84 17.74 -5.76
CA MET A 709 13.55 17.99 -5.13
C MET A 709 13.06 19.39 -5.47
N PHE A 710 11.75 19.52 -5.65
CA PHE A 710 11.14 20.82 -5.98
C PHE A 710 9.91 21.09 -5.13
N VAL A 711 9.72 22.34 -4.75
CA VAL A 711 8.57 22.82 -3.99
C VAL A 711 7.66 23.62 -4.91
N ARG A 712 6.37 23.31 -4.90
CA ARG A 712 5.39 24.03 -5.67
C ARG A 712 5.22 25.46 -5.16
N ALA A 713 5.18 26.45 -6.03
CA ALA A 713 4.91 27.83 -5.66
C ALA A 713 3.59 27.95 -4.88
N GLY A 714 3.56 28.86 -3.90
CA GLY A 714 2.44 29.05 -2.98
C GLY A 714 2.37 28.04 -1.82
N SER A 715 3.34 27.14 -1.72
CA SER A 715 3.43 26.23 -0.58
C SER A 715 3.83 26.94 0.70
N ALA A 716 3.24 26.49 1.82
CA ALA A 716 3.71 26.77 3.18
C ALA A 716 4.11 25.43 3.80
N LEU A 717 5.41 25.13 3.86
CA LEU A 717 5.97 23.89 4.36
C LEU A 717 6.44 24.07 5.81
N PRO A 718 5.81 23.39 6.78
CA PRO A 718 6.27 23.39 8.16
C PRO A 718 7.44 22.43 8.33
N GLU A 719 8.42 22.82 9.14
CA GLU A 719 9.54 22.00 9.58
C GLU A 719 9.69 22.04 11.10
N TYR A 720 10.06 20.90 11.70
CA TYR A 720 10.47 20.80 13.10
C TYR A 720 11.99 20.86 13.23
N PRO A 721 12.51 21.19 14.42
CA PRO A 721 13.92 21.01 14.71
C PRO A 721 14.28 19.52 14.64
N VAL A 722 15.55 19.22 14.29
CA VAL A 722 16.04 17.84 14.28
C VAL A 722 15.90 17.21 15.66
N MET A 723 15.36 15.99 15.68
CA MET A 723 15.19 15.15 16.86
C MET A 723 15.77 13.76 16.59
N GLN A 724 16.22 13.07 17.64
CA GLN A 724 16.75 11.71 17.52
C GLN A 724 15.66 10.64 17.42
N TYR A 725 14.45 10.97 17.86
CA TYR A 725 13.21 10.19 17.71
C TYR A 725 12.01 11.13 17.82
N VAL A 726 10.88 10.70 17.33
CA VAL A 726 9.64 11.50 17.39
C VAL A 726 9.26 11.77 18.84
N ASP A 727 8.93 13.03 19.15
CA ASP A 727 8.59 13.53 20.48
C ASP A 727 9.74 13.45 21.52
N GLU A 728 11.03 13.41 21.07
CA GLU A 728 12.20 13.51 21.96
C GLU A 728 12.14 14.75 22.88
N LYS A 729 11.68 15.85 22.33
CA LYS A 729 11.56 17.14 23.04
C LYS A 729 10.30 17.89 22.64
N SER A 730 9.83 18.74 23.55
CA SER A 730 8.71 19.62 23.24
C SER A 730 9.11 20.60 22.12
N ILE A 731 8.29 20.69 21.10
CA ILE A 731 8.47 21.70 20.04
C ILE A 731 8.10 23.06 20.62
N THR A 732 9.02 24.02 20.58
CA THR A 732 8.80 25.38 21.08
C THR A 732 8.56 26.40 19.98
N GLU A 733 9.02 26.11 18.78
CA GLU A 733 8.78 26.90 17.56
C GLU A 733 8.78 25.99 16.33
N VAL A 734 8.07 26.39 15.30
CA VAL A 734 7.99 25.70 14.00
C VAL A 734 8.56 26.63 12.93
N ILE A 735 9.43 26.10 12.07
CA ILE A 735 9.89 26.82 10.89
C ILE A 735 8.80 26.68 9.83
N LEU A 736 8.35 27.80 9.26
CA LEU A 736 7.36 27.83 8.19
C LEU A 736 8.00 28.42 6.93
N ASN A 737 8.37 27.53 6.00
CA ASN A 737 8.92 27.95 4.70
C ASN A 737 7.78 28.25 3.73
N ILE A 738 7.68 29.51 3.30
CA ILE A 738 6.59 30.03 2.48
C ILE A 738 7.15 30.41 1.11
N TYR A 739 6.65 29.79 0.08
CA TYR A 739 7.11 29.99 -1.30
C TYR A 739 6.15 30.93 -2.04
N HIS A 740 6.68 32.01 -2.59
CA HIS A 740 5.87 33.00 -3.33
C HIS A 740 5.12 32.35 -4.50
N SER A 741 3.90 32.87 -4.77
CA SER A 741 3.10 32.47 -5.93
C SER A 741 2.26 33.65 -6.41
N ASP A 742 2.16 33.84 -7.71
CA ASP A 742 1.32 34.85 -8.35
C ASP A 742 -0.16 34.48 -8.31
N TYR A 743 -0.50 33.24 -7.95
CA TYR A 743 -1.87 32.75 -7.80
C TYR A 743 -2.09 32.14 -6.42
N GLU A 744 -3.35 32.06 -6.02
CA GLU A 744 -3.72 31.56 -4.70
C GLU A 744 -3.51 30.05 -4.59
N VAL A 745 -2.73 29.64 -3.57
CA VAL A 745 -2.46 28.23 -3.26
C VAL A 745 -2.72 27.95 -1.78
N ASN A 746 -3.29 26.79 -1.50
CA ASN A 746 -3.57 26.32 -0.14
C ASN A 746 -2.55 25.26 0.28
N SER A 747 -2.10 25.32 1.53
CA SER A 747 -1.33 24.30 2.22
C SER A 747 -1.99 23.97 3.55
N TYR A 748 -1.74 22.76 4.05
CA TYR A 748 -2.32 22.29 5.31
C TYR A 748 -1.24 21.83 6.26
N MET A 749 -1.46 22.03 7.55
CA MET A 749 -0.68 21.48 8.64
C MET A 749 -1.61 20.86 9.65
N TYR A 750 -1.41 19.58 9.93
CA TYR A 750 -2.20 18.81 10.88
C TYR A 750 -1.39 18.41 12.10
N GLU A 751 -1.98 18.50 13.27
CA GLU A 751 -1.37 18.14 14.55
C GLU A 751 -2.40 17.51 15.50
N ASP A 752 -1.96 16.53 16.28
CA ASP A 752 -2.71 15.87 17.34
C ASP A 752 -1.76 15.31 18.42
N HIS A 753 -2.24 14.42 19.28
CA HIS A 753 -1.42 13.79 20.33
C HIS A 753 -0.40 12.76 19.80
N GLY A 754 -0.36 12.48 18.50
CA GLY A 754 0.60 11.61 17.85
C GLY A 754 0.33 10.11 17.96
N ASP A 755 -0.29 9.60 19.03
CA ASP A 755 -0.47 8.15 19.26
C ASP A 755 -1.84 7.75 19.81
N THR A 756 -2.78 8.71 20.01
CA THR A 756 -4.11 8.44 20.57
C THR A 756 -5.23 8.60 19.55
N PHE A 757 -6.40 8.04 19.84
CA PHE A 757 -7.61 8.20 19.03
C PHE A 757 -8.40 9.49 19.34
N ALA A 758 -7.82 10.45 20.06
CA ALA A 758 -8.49 11.70 20.43
C ALA A 758 -8.94 12.52 19.20
N TYR A 759 -8.25 12.35 18.06
CA TYR A 759 -8.62 13.00 16.80
C TYR A 759 -10.03 12.58 16.28
N GLU A 760 -10.50 11.35 16.61
CA GLU A 760 -11.86 10.90 16.28
C GLU A 760 -12.95 11.66 17.08
N GLN A 761 -12.53 12.46 18.08
CA GLN A 761 -13.38 13.29 18.93
C GLN A 761 -13.10 14.80 18.72
N ASP A 762 -12.66 15.18 17.53
CA ASP A 762 -12.29 16.53 17.14
C ASP A 762 -11.13 17.16 17.94
N ILE A 763 -10.35 16.33 18.71
CA ILE A 763 -9.15 16.78 19.41
C ILE A 763 -7.94 16.65 18.48
N TYR A 764 -7.97 17.45 17.44
CA TYR A 764 -6.89 17.68 16.46
C TYR A 764 -6.79 19.17 16.16
N LEU A 765 -5.77 19.57 15.44
CA LEU A 765 -5.60 20.91 14.90
C LEU A 765 -5.28 20.82 13.40
N GLU A 766 -6.14 21.40 12.58
CA GLU A 766 -5.87 21.62 11.17
C GLU A 766 -5.67 23.11 10.91
N LYS A 767 -4.55 23.49 10.33
CA LYS A 767 -4.25 24.83 9.89
C LYS A 767 -4.20 24.88 8.38
N LYS A 768 -4.99 25.72 7.78
CA LYS A 768 -4.97 26.00 6.36
C LYS A 768 -4.26 27.32 6.12
N PHE A 769 -3.16 27.29 5.39
CA PHE A 769 -2.46 28.47 4.91
C PHE A 769 -2.86 28.74 3.46
N THR A 770 -3.17 30.01 3.16
CA THR A 770 -3.47 30.46 1.79
C THR A 770 -2.45 31.54 1.42
N VAL A 771 -1.63 31.28 0.40
CA VAL A 771 -0.56 32.18 -0.04
C VAL A 771 -0.89 32.73 -1.42
N LYS A 772 -0.76 34.06 -1.58
CA LYS A 772 -0.87 34.76 -2.85
C LYS A 772 0.00 36.00 -2.83
N GLY A 773 0.70 36.28 -3.93
CA GLY A 773 1.53 37.49 -4.05
C GLY A 773 1.56 38.02 -5.47
N ASP A 774 2.23 39.17 -5.62
CA ASP A 774 2.58 39.78 -6.91
C ASP A 774 3.93 40.50 -6.80
N THR A 775 4.23 41.48 -7.63
CA THR A 775 5.48 42.26 -7.61
C THR A 775 5.47 43.37 -6.57
N GLN A 776 4.43 43.53 -5.75
CA GLN A 776 4.30 44.62 -4.76
C GLN A 776 3.93 44.13 -3.38
N ALA A 777 3.22 42.99 -3.28
CA ALA A 777 2.71 42.48 -2.02
C ALA A 777 2.64 40.94 -2.00
N ILE A 778 2.79 40.36 -0.80
CA ILE A 778 2.46 38.95 -0.53
C ILE A 778 1.47 38.93 0.61
N LYS A 779 0.38 38.19 0.43
CA LYS A 779 -0.66 37.95 1.43
C LYS A 779 -0.66 36.48 1.83
N ILE A 780 -0.65 36.24 3.15
CA ILE A 780 -0.72 34.90 3.75
C ILE A 780 -1.86 34.92 4.75
N ASN A 781 -2.88 34.07 4.52
CA ASN A 781 -3.99 33.92 5.46
C ASN A 781 -3.87 32.56 6.17
N GLN A 782 -4.29 32.51 7.43
CA GLN A 782 -4.41 31.30 8.21
C GLN A 782 -5.86 31.08 8.65
N ARG A 783 -6.37 29.84 8.50
CA ARG A 783 -7.60 29.37 9.16
C ARG A 783 -7.26 28.19 10.04
N ILE A 784 -7.95 28.09 11.17
CA ILE A 784 -7.69 27.07 12.18
C ILE A 784 -8.99 26.32 12.43
N GLU A 785 -8.92 24.97 12.46
CA GLU A 785 -10.02 24.07 12.80
C GLU A 785 -9.52 23.03 13.83
N GLY A 786 -10.40 22.61 14.75
CA GLY A 786 -10.12 21.60 15.76
C GLY A 786 -9.77 22.17 17.14
N LEU A 787 -9.60 21.27 18.12
CA LEU A 787 -9.52 21.63 19.55
C LEU A 787 -8.12 21.39 20.17
N TYR A 788 -7.21 20.75 19.45
CA TYR A 788 -5.85 20.48 19.93
C TYR A 788 -5.03 21.76 20.02
N THR A 789 -4.26 21.92 21.10
CA THR A 789 -3.37 23.07 21.30
C THR A 789 -1.93 22.59 21.33
N PRO A 790 -1.09 22.95 20.34
CA PRO A 790 0.33 22.61 20.33
C PRO A 790 1.14 23.46 21.34
N ASN A 791 2.29 22.93 21.75
CA ASN A 791 3.14 23.56 22.76
C ASN A 791 3.93 24.79 22.26
N TYR A 792 4.18 24.89 20.94
CA TYR A 792 4.88 26.06 20.38
C TYR A 792 3.98 27.30 20.38
N GLU A 793 4.62 28.46 20.48
CA GLU A 793 3.92 29.75 20.46
C GLU A 793 4.18 30.55 19.18
N PHE A 794 5.24 30.21 18.43
CA PHE A 794 5.69 31.02 17.31
C PHE A 794 6.02 30.18 16.08
N TYR A 795 5.85 30.82 14.91
CA TYR A 795 6.49 30.43 13.67
C TYR A 795 7.75 31.28 13.44
N VAL A 796 8.82 30.65 12.98
CA VAL A 796 9.93 31.29 12.30
C VAL A 796 9.62 31.20 10.80
N CYS A 797 9.16 32.33 10.24
CA CYS A 797 8.75 32.38 8.84
C CYS A 797 9.97 32.70 7.96
N ASN A 798 10.14 31.86 6.93
CA ASN A 798 11.09 32.05 5.83
C ASN A 798 10.29 32.26 4.55
N VAL A 799 10.34 33.45 3.92
CA VAL A 799 9.61 33.68 2.66
C VAL A 799 10.58 33.68 1.50
N ILE A 800 10.39 32.73 0.59
CA ILE A 800 11.27 32.44 -0.54
C ILE A 800 10.65 32.99 -1.82
N GLY A 801 11.47 33.58 -2.70
CA GLY A 801 11.04 34.07 -4.01
C GLY A 801 10.34 35.43 -3.97
N VAL A 802 10.61 36.26 -2.97
CA VAL A 802 10.07 37.65 -2.91
C VAL A 802 10.60 38.46 -4.10
N LYS A 803 9.68 39.06 -4.89
CA LYS A 803 9.99 39.73 -6.16
C LYS A 803 10.22 41.23 -6.01
N PHE A 804 10.31 41.77 -4.77
CA PHE A 804 10.43 43.18 -4.46
C PHE A 804 11.24 43.42 -3.19
N GLN A 805 11.72 44.65 -2.99
CA GLN A 805 12.35 45.04 -1.73
C GLN A 805 11.25 45.20 -0.67
N VAL A 806 11.33 44.42 0.40
CA VAL A 806 10.40 44.49 1.52
C VAL A 806 10.62 45.78 2.33
N ARG A 807 9.57 46.55 2.52
CA ARG A 807 9.56 47.78 3.32
C ARG A 807 8.77 47.63 4.60
N LYS A 808 7.74 46.79 4.57
CA LYS A 808 6.79 46.67 5.68
C LYS A 808 6.21 45.28 5.76
N ILE A 809 6.07 44.80 7.00
CA ILE A 809 5.30 43.55 7.31
C ILE A 809 4.20 43.92 8.29
N ILE A 810 2.97 43.52 8.02
CA ILE A 810 1.79 43.73 8.87
C ILE A 810 1.24 42.36 9.24
N ILE A 811 1.07 42.08 10.54
CA ILE A 811 0.43 40.87 11.06
C ILE A 811 -0.77 41.29 11.89
N ASP A 812 -1.97 40.88 11.49
CA ASP A 812 -3.24 41.20 12.16
C ASP A 812 -3.34 42.72 12.51
N ASN A 813 -3.10 43.57 11.51
CA ASN A 813 -3.07 45.05 11.58
C ASN A 813 -1.95 45.64 12.47
N LYS A 814 -0.96 44.89 12.89
CA LYS A 814 0.22 45.34 13.63
C LYS A 814 1.46 45.28 12.75
N GLU A 815 2.22 46.36 12.73
CA GLU A 815 3.49 46.42 12.00
C GLU A 815 4.57 45.64 12.76
N VAL A 816 5.33 44.82 12.02
CA VAL A 816 6.49 44.08 12.50
C VAL A 816 7.75 44.86 12.07
N THR A 817 8.65 45.12 13.02
CA THR A 817 9.90 45.87 12.79
C THR A 817 11.12 44.97 12.78
N ASP A 818 11.00 43.76 13.32
CA ASP A 818 12.10 42.78 13.39
C ASP A 818 11.99 41.77 12.25
N PHE A 819 12.57 42.11 11.10
CA PHE A 819 12.72 41.26 9.94
C PHE A 819 14.01 41.59 9.17
N TYR A 820 14.55 40.62 8.44
CA TYR A 820 15.70 40.82 7.57
C TYR A 820 15.61 39.89 6.33
N THR A 821 16.34 40.25 5.29
CA THR A 821 16.53 39.42 4.09
C THR A 821 17.98 38.96 4.07
N ASP A 822 18.22 37.67 3.93
CA ASP A 822 19.54 37.08 3.90
C ASP A 822 20.20 37.18 2.51
N ASP A 823 21.48 36.69 2.41
CA ASP A 823 22.25 36.70 1.17
C ASP A 823 21.61 35.85 0.03
N LYS A 824 20.75 34.91 0.39
CA LYS A 824 19.96 34.08 -0.57
C LYS A 824 18.63 34.73 -0.96
N GLN A 825 18.39 35.96 -0.56
CA GLN A 825 17.12 36.68 -0.79
C GLN A 825 15.92 36.04 -0.10
N VAL A 826 16.12 35.34 1.01
CA VAL A 826 15.05 34.80 1.85
C VAL A 826 14.70 35.86 2.91
N LEU A 827 13.42 36.19 3.01
CA LEU A 827 12.91 37.09 4.06
C LEU A 827 12.61 36.28 5.34
N HIS A 828 13.16 36.75 6.45
CA HIS A 828 12.99 36.13 7.77
C HIS A 828 12.26 37.04 8.74
N PHE A 829 11.26 36.50 9.44
CA PHE A 829 10.59 37.17 10.56
C PHE A 829 9.93 36.14 11.47
N LYS A 830 9.48 36.58 12.65
CA LYS A 830 8.80 35.72 13.62
C LYS A 830 7.34 36.17 13.79
N CYS A 831 6.40 35.25 13.89
CA CYS A 831 5.00 35.57 14.15
C CYS A 831 4.36 34.60 15.14
N ASN A 832 3.25 35.00 15.75
CA ASN A 832 2.46 34.11 16.62
C ASN A 832 1.87 32.95 15.82
N LYS A 833 1.77 31.74 16.43
CA LYS A 833 1.17 30.54 15.81
C LYS A 833 -0.28 30.72 15.34
N ASN A 834 -1.00 31.69 15.89
CA ASN A 834 -2.42 31.92 15.63
C ASN A 834 -2.64 33.32 14.99
N PHE A 835 -1.98 33.60 13.88
CA PHE A 835 -2.28 34.79 13.09
C PHE A 835 -3.50 34.56 12.16
N SER A 836 -4.19 35.62 11.76
CA SER A 836 -5.23 35.55 10.74
C SER A 836 -4.70 35.93 9.37
N GLU A 837 -3.90 37.01 9.33
CA GLU A 837 -3.37 37.55 8.07
C GLU A 837 -1.94 38.08 8.27
N ILE A 838 -1.09 37.83 7.30
CA ILE A 838 0.21 38.48 7.13
C ILE A 838 0.22 39.18 5.77
N GLN A 839 0.62 40.48 5.77
CA GLN A 839 0.88 41.26 4.56
C GLN A 839 2.35 41.69 4.53
N ILE A 840 3.04 41.37 3.44
CA ILE A 840 4.41 41.74 3.15
C ILE A 840 4.39 42.71 1.98
N LEU A 841 4.87 43.94 2.15
CA LEU A 841 4.65 45.03 1.24
C LEU A 841 5.96 45.66 0.77
N SER A 842 5.98 46.12 -0.48
CA SER A 842 7.08 46.88 -1.09
C SER A 842 7.09 48.35 -0.64
N LEU A 843 5.96 48.97 -0.34
CA LEU A 843 5.74 50.34 0.09
C LEU A 843 4.73 50.41 1.24
#